data_1912277658dca9e81e3171bffa65b671
#
_entry.id   1912277658dca9e81e3171bffa65b671
#
_cell.length_a   1.000
_cell.length_b   1.000
_cell.length_c   1.000
_cell.angle_alpha   90.00
_cell.angle_beta   90.00
_cell.angle_gamma   90.00
#
_symmetry.space_group_name_H-M   'P 1'
#
loop_
_entity.id
_entity.type
_entity.pdbx_description
1 polymer ?
#
loop_
_entity_poly.entity_id
_entity_poly.type
_entity_poly.pdbx_seq_one_letter_code
_entity_poly.pdbx_strand_id
1 'polypeptide(L)'
;MGDSTTKLATIVFTDIVGFTKLSSENEPLAIQLLDTQRSTLRPIVDRHNGEWIKEIGDGLLLCFNTTKDAVECAIEIQHTVKNVANLDIRIGVHQGEVVSRDGDVFGDDVNVASRIEPFASPGGIVVSGRVNSSLIRNPVYQTKLLGKPELKGVGQELKLYCITSHGLPEAEPLRESPQAQPVVQEKSEEKKKSKLPLILGGIAGLVLLSGIIFFISGTGDKASSDKNELSIAVLPFVNMSSDKENEYFSDGMTEEILNSLAQISKLKVAARTSSFAFKGKNVDIRSIGKELSVAHVLEGSVRKFGDDIRVTAQLIRISDGYHLWSNTFDRKFEEIFKMQKEISDAIADQMKIKLIGEKIIERKGITQNPEALDLYMQGRFLWNQNQEKAVLRSIEYFEKALDKDPQYALAESAIADAYYSLGLIKRWTVSHDERSRIFQNSEDHARKALSLEPELGEAYAVLGALYQGDKVSRHWKMDLDLAEKYFEKAIELSPSYTPAYVWYSNMLTLFANTLTDENKQLAEELFLKAYKIDPLSAHVNIRGGMLYSHEYYEYELALSYFDKAFELDPYLVYGSINFEYTSLLQKLYHWDRAEKSWNYAYQTDSTHFGTLWGITYHYINRSMFDKANHYMKKLYLHYPNGIDGKMSDMRALNSWIIITEEEDYEKTIDLLSKVMDENPCWYQVLIDAAICFKKSNQKDRGLTVLGNWATDCYENGNKSERFMNRYNNYLSTAKFTLTKNEKDKSSVDNIEKSLSLFENTDNVYRRIIEQLMSGEHEKTLDDLEFLYENYATPSMLKNHPLFDELRDRPRFNDLLDKMNLN
;
A
#
# COMPACT_ATOMS: atom_id res chain seq x y z
N MET A 1 24.43 32.37 13.80
CA MET A 1 23.18 31.96 14.45
C MET A 1 22.14 32.93 13.95
N GLY A 2 21.32 32.54 13.00
CA GLY A 2 20.21 33.36 12.55
C GLY A 2 19.15 33.40 13.66
N ASP A 3 18.72 34.59 14.04
CA ASP A 3 17.66 34.76 15.03
C ASP A 3 16.36 34.16 14.49
N SER A 4 15.91 33.08 15.09
CA SER A 4 14.57 32.55 14.85
C SER A 4 13.56 33.34 15.69
N THR A 5 12.64 34.03 15.03
CA THR A 5 11.60 34.81 15.69
C THR A 5 10.25 34.16 15.48
N THR A 6 9.56 33.87 16.58
CA THR A 6 8.14 33.45 16.51
C THR A 6 7.28 34.72 16.40
N LYS A 7 6.44 34.77 15.36
CA LYS A 7 5.51 35.88 15.13
C LYS A 7 4.10 35.36 14.79
N LEU A 8 3.08 36.13 15.14
CA LEU A 8 1.74 35.88 14.59
C LEU A 8 1.71 36.44 13.16
N ALA A 9 1.36 35.62 12.20
CA ALA A 9 1.29 36.00 10.81
C ALA A 9 0.03 35.47 10.13
N THR A 10 -0.34 36.10 9.00
CA THR A 10 -1.38 35.58 8.12
C THR A 10 -0.73 34.97 6.89
N ILE A 11 -1.03 33.70 6.69
CA ILE A 11 -0.45 32.84 5.66
C ILE A 11 -1.44 32.72 4.52
N VAL A 12 -0.99 32.95 3.31
CA VAL A 12 -1.77 32.72 2.07
C VAL A 12 -1.10 31.62 1.27
N PHE A 13 -1.89 30.63 0.91
CA PHE A 13 -1.46 29.57 0.01
C PHE A 13 -2.30 29.64 -1.28
N THR A 14 -1.64 29.51 -2.44
CA THR A 14 -2.32 29.51 -3.74
C THR A 14 -1.98 28.25 -4.51
N ASP A 15 -2.86 27.85 -5.43
CA ASP A 15 -2.69 26.69 -6.30
C ASP A 15 -3.34 26.96 -7.66
N ILE A 16 -2.71 26.53 -8.78
CA ILE A 16 -3.25 26.69 -10.13
C ILE A 16 -4.15 25.50 -10.47
N VAL A 17 -5.40 25.78 -10.76
CA VAL A 17 -6.39 24.76 -11.09
C VAL A 17 -6.00 23.99 -12.34
N GLY A 18 -5.84 22.65 -12.19
CA GLY A 18 -5.53 21.77 -13.32
C GLY A 18 -4.07 21.78 -13.79
N PHE A 19 -3.16 22.41 -13.04
CA PHE A 19 -1.74 22.50 -13.41
C PHE A 19 -1.09 21.15 -13.62
N THR A 20 -1.33 20.17 -12.74
CA THR A 20 -0.78 18.80 -12.87
C THR A 20 -1.16 18.17 -14.21
N LYS A 21 -2.40 18.37 -14.67
CA LYS A 21 -2.87 17.89 -15.97
C LYS A 21 -2.14 18.63 -17.10
N LEU A 22 -2.06 19.94 -17.04
CA LEU A 22 -1.37 20.77 -18.03
C LEU A 22 0.11 20.39 -18.13
N SER A 23 0.79 20.21 -17.00
CA SER A 23 2.19 19.80 -16.95
C SER A 23 2.44 18.43 -17.60
N SER A 24 1.49 17.51 -17.46
CA SER A 24 1.59 16.19 -18.09
C SER A 24 1.27 16.21 -19.60
N GLU A 25 0.44 17.15 -20.07
CA GLU A 25 0.02 17.25 -21.47
C GLU A 25 0.90 18.21 -22.28
N ASN A 26 1.44 19.25 -21.65
CA ASN A 26 2.24 20.30 -22.32
C ASN A 26 3.18 21.00 -21.32
N GLU A 27 4.32 20.39 -21.03
CA GLU A 27 5.33 20.89 -20.10
C GLU A 27 5.83 22.33 -20.44
N PRO A 28 6.13 22.67 -21.70
CA PRO A 28 6.54 24.07 -22.04
C PRO A 28 5.47 25.10 -21.70
N LEU A 29 4.19 24.79 -21.92
CA LEU A 29 3.09 25.68 -21.58
C LEU A 29 2.90 25.79 -20.05
N ALA A 30 3.10 24.71 -19.32
CA ALA A 30 3.07 24.73 -17.86
C ALA A 30 4.18 25.62 -17.27
N ILE A 31 5.40 25.53 -17.78
CA ILE A 31 6.52 26.41 -17.39
C ILE A 31 6.19 27.90 -17.70
N GLN A 32 5.67 28.19 -18.90
CA GLN A 32 5.24 29.53 -19.27
C GLN A 32 4.15 30.08 -18.35
N LEU A 33 3.24 29.20 -17.88
CA LEU A 33 2.16 29.58 -16.96
C LEU A 33 2.71 29.94 -15.57
N LEU A 34 3.72 29.23 -15.06
CA LEU A 34 4.43 29.57 -13.81
C LEU A 34 5.14 30.95 -13.93
N ASP A 35 5.79 31.21 -15.03
CA ASP A 35 6.43 32.54 -15.28
C ASP A 35 5.38 33.66 -15.36
N THR A 36 4.23 33.35 -15.97
CA THR A 36 3.09 34.29 -16.03
C THR A 36 2.52 34.54 -14.64
N GLN A 37 2.33 33.45 -13.82
CA GLN A 37 1.91 33.57 -12.43
C GLN A 37 2.86 34.48 -11.66
N ARG A 38 4.16 34.18 -11.71
CA ARG A 38 5.20 34.92 -10.99
C ARG A 38 5.23 36.40 -11.35
N SER A 39 5.22 36.69 -12.63
CA SER A 39 5.26 38.09 -13.13
C SER A 39 3.98 38.87 -12.82
N THR A 40 2.83 38.20 -12.77
CA THR A 40 1.53 38.80 -12.48
C THR A 40 1.31 39.03 -11.00
N LEU A 41 1.66 38.04 -10.14
CA LEU A 41 1.31 38.10 -8.73
C LEU A 41 2.33 38.85 -7.88
N ARG A 42 3.63 38.79 -8.22
CA ARG A 42 4.69 39.46 -7.43
C ARG A 42 4.43 40.94 -7.17
N PRO A 43 4.06 41.79 -8.18
CA PRO A 43 3.77 43.19 -7.93
C PRO A 43 2.55 43.43 -7.03
N ILE A 44 1.58 42.51 -7.02
CA ILE A 44 0.40 42.58 -6.13
C ILE A 44 0.82 42.30 -4.70
N VAL A 45 1.58 41.21 -4.47
CA VAL A 45 2.07 40.83 -3.15
C VAL A 45 2.91 41.95 -2.52
N ASP A 46 3.84 42.53 -3.28
CA ASP A 46 4.69 43.65 -2.83
C ASP A 46 3.86 44.88 -2.46
N ARG A 47 2.79 45.18 -3.20
CA ARG A 47 1.89 46.32 -2.96
C ARG A 47 1.10 46.18 -1.64
N HIS A 48 0.80 44.97 -1.26
CA HIS A 48 0.09 44.66 0.00
C HIS A 48 1.03 44.29 1.14
N ASN A 49 2.31 44.66 1.07
CA ASN A 49 3.35 44.39 2.06
C ASN A 49 3.47 42.88 2.41
N GLY A 50 3.25 42.03 1.43
CA GLY A 50 3.39 40.58 1.55
C GLY A 50 4.83 40.14 1.35
N GLU A 51 5.24 39.13 2.09
CA GLU A 51 6.50 38.42 1.92
C GLU A 51 6.26 37.23 0.98
N TRP A 52 6.96 37.15 -0.15
CA TRP A 52 6.99 35.99 -1.05
C TRP A 52 7.97 34.95 -0.48
N ILE A 53 7.48 33.96 0.24
CA ILE A 53 8.31 33.01 0.98
C ILE A 53 8.94 32.00 0.01
N LYS A 54 8.09 31.21 -0.67
CA LYS A 54 8.56 30.19 -1.63
C LYS A 54 7.47 29.71 -2.56
N GLU A 55 7.91 29.09 -3.65
CA GLU A 55 7.08 28.37 -4.61
C GLU A 55 7.14 26.86 -4.28
N ILE A 56 5.99 26.19 -4.27
CA ILE A 56 5.86 24.76 -3.98
C ILE A 56 5.07 24.13 -5.12
N GLY A 57 5.79 23.64 -6.15
CA GLY A 57 5.16 23.24 -7.41
C GLY A 57 4.56 24.45 -8.12
N ASP A 58 3.26 24.42 -8.36
CA ASP A 58 2.47 25.55 -8.90
C ASP A 58 1.84 26.41 -7.80
N GLY A 59 1.98 26.01 -6.55
CA GLY A 59 1.49 26.75 -5.39
C GLY A 59 2.49 27.80 -4.89
N LEU A 60 1.97 28.90 -4.31
CA LEU A 60 2.75 29.94 -3.67
C LEU A 60 2.46 30.01 -2.19
N LEU A 61 3.50 30.12 -1.39
CA LEU A 61 3.43 30.42 0.03
C LEU A 61 3.80 31.89 0.24
N LEU A 62 2.82 32.67 0.72
CA LEU A 62 2.97 34.09 1.03
C LEU A 62 2.69 34.31 2.52
N CYS A 63 3.38 35.30 3.12
CA CYS A 63 3.23 35.65 4.52
C CYS A 63 2.96 37.16 4.67
N PHE A 64 2.01 37.49 5.56
CA PHE A 64 1.59 38.87 5.83
C PHE A 64 1.56 39.13 7.33
N ASN A 65 1.89 40.38 7.70
CA ASN A 65 1.83 40.79 9.10
C ASN A 65 0.39 41.07 9.57
N THR A 66 -0.55 41.32 8.65
CA THR A 66 -1.94 41.57 9.00
C THR A 66 -2.90 40.71 8.17
N THR A 67 -4.02 40.33 8.76
CA THR A 67 -5.09 39.60 8.07
C THR A 67 -5.73 40.47 6.96
N LYS A 68 -5.77 41.77 7.15
CA LYS A 68 -6.35 42.69 6.17
C LYS A 68 -5.50 42.70 4.89
N ASP A 69 -4.20 42.94 4.98
CA ASP A 69 -3.31 42.97 3.83
C ASP A 69 -3.34 41.64 3.05
N ALA A 70 -3.35 40.51 3.77
CA ALA A 70 -3.44 39.16 3.21
C ALA A 70 -4.72 38.95 2.39
N VAL A 71 -5.87 39.36 2.93
CA VAL A 71 -7.17 39.17 2.27
C VAL A 71 -7.35 40.15 1.12
N GLU A 72 -6.92 41.40 1.28
CA GLU A 72 -6.97 42.37 0.18
C GLU A 72 -6.03 41.98 -0.98
N CYS A 73 -4.84 41.47 -0.67
CA CYS A 73 -3.95 40.84 -1.65
C CYS A 73 -4.61 39.68 -2.40
N ALA A 74 -5.22 38.74 -1.66
CA ALA A 74 -5.89 37.57 -2.22
C ALA A 74 -7.05 38.02 -3.17
N ILE A 75 -7.83 39.01 -2.78
CA ILE A 75 -8.94 39.55 -3.61
C ILE A 75 -8.38 40.21 -4.87
N GLU A 76 -7.32 41.01 -4.78
CA GLU A 76 -6.69 41.66 -5.95
C GLU A 76 -6.08 40.61 -6.89
N ILE A 77 -5.45 39.56 -6.34
CA ILE A 77 -4.96 38.44 -7.14
C ILE A 77 -6.10 37.83 -7.95
N GLN A 78 -7.21 37.46 -7.32
CA GLN A 78 -8.34 36.86 -8.04
C GLN A 78 -8.93 37.76 -9.13
N HIS A 79 -9.03 39.04 -8.87
CA HIS A 79 -9.49 40.02 -9.90
C HIS A 79 -8.52 40.13 -11.07
N THR A 80 -7.23 40.07 -10.82
CA THR A 80 -6.20 40.22 -11.84
C THR A 80 -6.11 38.97 -12.71
N VAL A 81 -6.06 37.76 -12.08
CA VAL A 81 -5.90 36.50 -12.83
C VAL A 81 -7.13 36.17 -13.66
N LYS A 82 -8.31 36.65 -13.30
CA LYS A 82 -9.55 36.47 -14.08
C LYS A 82 -9.42 36.82 -15.56
N ASN A 83 -8.51 37.70 -15.88
CA ASN A 83 -8.27 38.16 -17.25
C ASN A 83 -7.02 37.52 -17.90
N VAL A 84 -6.38 36.56 -17.21
CA VAL A 84 -5.20 35.86 -17.69
C VAL A 84 -5.61 34.46 -18.15
N ALA A 85 -5.40 34.16 -19.42
CA ALA A 85 -5.81 32.88 -20.00
C ALA A 85 -5.12 31.71 -19.31
N ASN A 86 -5.88 30.69 -18.94
CA ASN A 86 -5.46 29.46 -18.31
C ASN A 86 -4.84 29.63 -16.90
N LEU A 87 -5.00 30.77 -16.23
CA LEU A 87 -4.50 31.02 -14.88
C LEU A 87 -5.66 31.17 -13.89
N ASP A 88 -6.37 30.06 -13.65
CA ASP A 88 -7.35 29.97 -12.58
C ASP A 88 -6.67 29.56 -11.27
N ILE A 89 -6.82 30.36 -10.21
CA ILE A 89 -6.13 30.15 -8.93
C ILE A 89 -7.16 29.90 -7.82
N ARG A 90 -6.87 28.95 -6.94
CA ARG A 90 -7.54 28.77 -5.65
C ARG A 90 -6.68 29.39 -4.56
N ILE A 91 -7.30 29.99 -3.54
CA ILE A 91 -6.58 30.65 -2.45
C ILE A 91 -7.13 30.22 -1.10
N GLY A 92 -6.21 29.78 -0.21
CA GLY A 92 -6.46 29.51 1.20
C GLY A 92 -5.78 30.55 2.09
N VAL A 93 -6.51 31.12 3.09
CA VAL A 93 -5.97 32.11 4.04
C VAL A 93 -6.16 31.65 5.47
N HIS A 94 -5.06 31.59 6.22
CA HIS A 94 -5.06 31.23 7.63
C HIS A 94 -4.20 32.17 8.46
N GLN A 95 -4.58 32.42 9.72
CA GLN A 95 -3.79 33.20 10.66
C GLN A 95 -3.32 32.32 11.79
N GLY A 96 -2.02 32.32 12.07
CA GLY A 96 -1.44 31.52 13.11
C GLY A 96 -0.02 31.93 13.49
N GLU A 97 0.57 31.20 14.41
CA GLU A 97 1.95 31.42 14.85
C GLU A 97 2.93 30.77 13.86
N VAL A 98 3.91 31.53 13.40
CA VAL A 98 4.96 31.06 12.52
C VAL A 98 6.33 31.36 13.10
N VAL A 99 7.27 30.46 12.87
CA VAL A 99 8.69 30.68 13.17
C VAL A 99 9.37 31.11 11.86
N SER A 100 9.85 32.35 11.84
CA SER A 100 10.62 32.86 10.69
C SER A 100 12.11 32.60 10.93
N ARG A 101 12.78 31.99 9.94
CA ARG A 101 14.21 31.69 9.96
C ARG A 101 14.77 31.66 8.55
N ASP A 102 15.86 32.38 8.33
CA ASP A 102 16.62 32.43 7.06
C ASP A 102 15.75 32.73 5.81
N GLY A 103 14.68 33.55 5.98
CA GLY A 103 13.75 33.91 4.90
C GLY A 103 12.66 32.89 4.61
N ASP A 104 12.56 31.81 5.37
CA ASP A 104 11.46 30.83 5.31
C ASP A 104 10.57 30.91 6.56
N VAL A 105 9.34 30.39 6.50
CA VAL A 105 8.39 30.31 7.61
C VAL A 105 8.00 28.87 7.90
N PHE A 106 7.98 28.53 9.19
CA PHE A 106 7.70 27.18 9.68
C PHE A 106 6.60 27.24 10.74
N GLY A 107 5.86 26.14 10.91
CA GLY A 107 4.85 25.97 11.95
C GLY A 107 3.65 25.17 11.45
N ASP A 108 2.87 24.62 12.40
CA ASP A 108 1.66 23.84 12.07
C ASP A 108 0.62 24.72 11.34
N ASP A 109 0.54 26.00 11.71
CA ASP A 109 -0.38 26.95 11.08
C ASP A 109 -0.01 27.25 9.60
N VAL A 110 1.25 27.08 9.18
CA VAL A 110 1.65 27.14 7.76
C VAL A 110 1.00 26.03 6.94
N ASN A 111 0.96 24.83 7.50
CA ASN A 111 0.34 23.67 6.84
C ASN A 111 -1.19 23.82 6.77
N VAL A 112 -1.83 24.55 7.68
CA VAL A 112 -3.28 24.80 7.63
C VAL A 112 -3.67 25.54 6.38
N ALA A 113 -2.94 26.61 5.97
CA ALA A 113 -3.25 27.41 4.77
C ALA A 113 -3.25 26.56 3.50
N SER A 114 -2.26 25.66 3.32
CA SER A 114 -2.19 24.75 2.16
C SER A 114 -3.28 23.68 2.16
N ARG A 115 -3.88 23.37 3.31
CA ARG A 115 -4.94 22.34 3.43
C ARG A 115 -6.34 22.91 3.36
N ILE A 116 -6.52 24.22 3.52
CA ILE A 116 -7.80 24.88 3.32
C ILE A 116 -7.97 25.41 1.90
N GLU A 117 -6.87 25.62 1.14
CA GLU A 117 -6.91 26.06 -0.25
C GLU A 117 -7.77 25.14 -1.13
N PRO A 118 -7.68 23.80 -1.09
CA PRO A 118 -8.46 22.91 -1.96
C PRO A 118 -9.98 23.01 -1.80
N PHE A 119 -10.46 23.62 -0.74
CA PHE A 119 -11.88 23.91 -0.53
C PHE A 119 -12.37 25.18 -1.22
N ALA A 120 -11.45 25.93 -1.85
CA ALA A 120 -11.84 27.09 -2.65
C ALA A 120 -12.30 26.65 -4.05
N SER A 121 -13.36 27.25 -4.56
CA SER A 121 -13.70 27.16 -5.99
C SER A 121 -12.61 27.79 -6.85
N PRO A 122 -12.44 27.38 -8.12
CA PRO A 122 -11.59 28.12 -9.05
C PRO A 122 -11.94 29.62 -9.05
N GLY A 123 -10.95 30.48 -8.85
CA GLY A 123 -11.15 31.93 -8.70
C GLY A 123 -11.68 32.37 -7.33
N GLY A 124 -11.83 31.44 -6.37
CA GLY A 124 -12.38 31.68 -5.03
C GLY A 124 -11.32 31.80 -3.93
N ILE A 125 -11.76 32.24 -2.75
CA ILE A 125 -10.94 32.38 -1.54
C ILE A 125 -11.63 31.70 -0.37
N VAL A 126 -10.94 30.77 0.29
CA VAL A 126 -11.37 30.15 1.54
C VAL A 126 -10.51 30.62 2.71
N VAL A 127 -11.16 30.93 3.82
CA VAL A 127 -10.50 31.45 5.02
C VAL A 127 -10.83 30.60 6.25
N SER A 128 -9.90 30.51 7.17
CA SER A 128 -10.13 29.86 8.46
C SER A 128 -11.02 30.70 9.38
N GLY A 129 -11.60 30.10 10.42
CA GLY A 129 -12.43 30.79 11.41
C GLY A 129 -11.71 31.96 12.11
N ARG A 130 -10.38 31.86 12.31
CA ARG A 130 -9.57 32.96 12.87
C ARG A 130 -9.56 34.19 11.93
N VAL A 131 -9.32 33.98 10.66
CA VAL A 131 -9.37 35.02 9.62
C VAL A 131 -10.78 35.60 9.50
N ASN A 132 -11.80 34.74 9.45
CA ASN A 132 -13.19 35.15 9.36
C ASN A 132 -13.60 36.06 10.54
N SER A 133 -13.14 35.76 11.77
CA SER A 133 -13.43 36.59 12.95
C SER A 133 -12.89 38.02 12.85
N SER A 134 -11.84 38.22 12.07
CA SER A 134 -11.31 39.56 11.76
C SER A 134 -12.13 40.26 10.67
N LEU A 135 -12.61 39.51 9.66
CA LEU A 135 -13.35 40.05 8.51
C LEU A 135 -14.77 40.50 8.86
N ILE A 136 -15.51 39.76 9.68
CA ILE A 136 -16.93 40.04 10.00
C ILE A 136 -17.12 41.39 10.72
N ARG A 137 -16.04 41.99 11.23
CA ARG A 137 -16.09 43.32 11.84
C ARG A 137 -16.21 44.46 10.82
N ASN A 138 -15.94 44.16 9.56
CA ASN A 138 -16.01 45.13 8.47
C ASN A 138 -17.07 44.67 7.44
N PRO A 139 -18.20 45.39 7.27
CA PRO A 139 -19.34 44.97 6.45
C PRO A 139 -18.99 44.86 4.93
N VAL A 140 -17.83 45.32 4.50
CA VAL A 140 -17.35 45.16 3.12
C VAL A 140 -17.08 43.69 2.79
N TYR A 141 -16.73 42.88 3.79
CA TYR A 141 -16.48 41.46 3.60
C TYR A 141 -17.71 40.63 3.98
N GLN A 142 -18.23 39.92 3.00
CA GLN A 142 -19.26 38.91 3.26
C GLN A 142 -18.65 37.52 3.14
N THR A 143 -18.97 36.65 4.07
CA THR A 143 -18.44 35.29 4.14
C THR A 143 -19.56 34.30 4.38
N LYS A 144 -19.40 33.08 3.86
CA LYS A 144 -20.36 31.98 4.03
C LYS A 144 -19.64 30.79 4.64
N LEU A 145 -20.24 30.18 5.68
CA LEU A 145 -19.70 28.97 6.29
C LEU A 145 -19.78 27.81 5.31
N LEU A 146 -18.65 27.14 5.10
CA LEU A 146 -18.56 25.92 4.31
C LEU A 146 -18.76 24.66 5.14
N GLY A 147 -18.30 24.66 6.40
CA GLY A 147 -18.35 23.51 7.29
C GLY A 147 -17.14 23.41 8.20
N LYS A 148 -16.96 22.22 8.77
CA LYS A 148 -15.81 21.86 9.63
C LYS A 148 -15.20 20.57 9.08
N PRO A 149 -14.41 20.60 8.01
CA PRO A 149 -13.76 19.40 7.50
C PRO A 149 -12.65 18.94 8.45
N GLU A 150 -12.44 17.65 8.51
CA GLU A 150 -11.22 17.09 9.07
C GLU A 150 -10.06 17.39 8.12
N LEU A 151 -9.11 18.21 8.61
CA LEU A 151 -7.91 18.52 7.83
C LEU A 151 -6.80 17.54 8.23
N LYS A 152 -6.29 16.77 7.29
CA LYS A 152 -5.26 15.73 7.53
C LYS A 152 -4.07 16.30 8.29
N GLY A 153 -3.85 15.81 9.53
CA GLY A 153 -2.74 16.22 10.41
C GLY A 153 -2.91 17.59 11.08
N VAL A 154 -4.11 18.15 11.12
CA VAL A 154 -4.48 19.32 11.93
C VAL A 154 -5.32 18.82 13.08
N GLY A 155 -4.77 18.81 14.29
CA GLY A 155 -5.43 18.30 15.51
C GLY A 155 -6.56 19.17 16.06
N GLN A 156 -6.98 20.22 15.36
CA GLN A 156 -8.04 21.14 15.78
C GLN A 156 -9.16 21.17 14.75
N GLU A 157 -10.41 21.09 15.21
CA GLU A 157 -11.57 21.37 14.36
C GLU A 157 -11.53 22.83 13.88
N LEU A 158 -11.37 23.03 12.58
CA LEU A 158 -11.35 24.35 11.97
C LEU A 158 -12.63 24.60 11.18
N LYS A 159 -13.33 25.69 11.49
CA LYS A 159 -14.42 26.19 10.65
C LYS A 159 -13.84 26.88 9.42
N LEU A 160 -14.32 26.49 8.24
CA LEU A 160 -13.94 27.13 6.97
C LEU A 160 -15.05 27.98 6.44
N TYR A 161 -14.68 29.12 5.85
CA TYR A 161 -15.60 30.08 5.26
C TYR A 161 -15.09 30.48 3.87
N CYS A 162 -15.96 30.63 2.88
CA CYS A 162 -15.61 31.30 1.62
C CYS A 162 -15.99 32.78 1.68
N ILE A 163 -15.18 33.61 1.01
CA ILE A 163 -15.51 35.03 0.81
C ILE A 163 -16.49 35.12 -0.35
N THR A 164 -17.68 35.71 -0.13
CA THR A 164 -18.76 35.84 -1.13
C THR A 164 -18.94 37.25 -1.64
N SER A 165 -18.24 38.24 -1.02
CA SER A 165 -18.19 39.61 -1.49
C SER A 165 -17.18 39.77 -2.64
N HIS A 166 -17.11 40.99 -3.22
CA HIS A 166 -16.16 41.36 -4.26
C HIS A 166 -16.32 40.60 -5.59
N GLY A 167 -17.50 39.98 -5.83
CA GLY A 167 -17.75 39.23 -7.07
C GLY A 167 -16.94 37.93 -7.21
N LEU A 168 -16.49 37.37 -6.07
CA LEU A 168 -15.79 36.08 -6.01
C LEU A 168 -16.78 34.92 -6.09
N PRO A 169 -16.41 33.79 -6.71
CA PRO A 169 -17.24 32.60 -6.75
C PRO A 169 -17.41 31.97 -5.36
N GLU A 170 -18.64 31.54 -5.08
CA GLU A 170 -18.96 30.81 -3.86
C GLU A 170 -18.46 29.35 -3.98
N ALA A 171 -17.90 28.83 -2.88
CA ALA A 171 -17.64 27.42 -2.75
C ALA A 171 -18.88 26.68 -2.22
N GLU A 172 -19.05 25.42 -2.63
CA GLU A 172 -20.14 24.57 -2.15
C GLU A 172 -20.00 24.26 -0.66
N PRO A 173 -21.10 24.23 0.12
CA PRO A 173 -21.06 23.79 1.50
C PRO A 173 -20.58 22.33 1.59
N LEU A 174 -19.68 22.06 2.52
CA LEU A 174 -19.22 20.71 2.81
C LEU A 174 -20.39 19.89 3.35
N ARG A 175 -20.64 18.72 2.79
CA ARG A 175 -21.65 17.78 3.30
C ARG A 175 -21.20 17.33 4.67
N GLU A 176 -22.01 17.59 5.71
CA GLU A 176 -21.76 17.01 7.03
C GLU A 176 -21.93 15.49 6.91
N SER A 177 -20.92 14.76 7.37
CA SER A 177 -21.08 13.33 7.64
C SER A 177 -22.22 13.15 8.64
N PRO A 178 -23.08 12.14 8.48
CA PRO A 178 -24.26 11.98 9.35
C PRO A 178 -23.78 11.78 10.79
N GLN A 179 -23.86 12.82 11.60
CA GLN A 179 -23.76 12.69 13.04
C GLN A 179 -24.97 11.90 13.54
N ALA A 180 -24.72 10.83 14.26
CA ALA A 180 -25.73 10.10 15.00
C ALA A 180 -26.56 11.07 15.83
N GLN A 181 -27.83 11.22 15.51
CA GLN A 181 -28.78 12.01 16.26
C GLN A 181 -28.94 11.43 17.69
N PRO A 182 -28.97 12.24 18.71
CA PRO A 182 -29.28 11.75 20.06
C PRO A 182 -30.76 11.32 20.10
N VAL A 183 -30.97 10.06 20.41
CA VAL A 183 -32.31 9.51 20.67
C VAL A 183 -32.91 10.23 21.88
N VAL A 184 -33.97 10.97 21.62
CA VAL A 184 -34.84 11.55 22.66
C VAL A 184 -35.52 10.40 23.40
N GLN A 185 -35.22 10.26 24.68
CA GLN A 185 -35.93 9.34 25.57
C GLN A 185 -37.33 9.87 25.82
N GLU A 186 -38.35 9.24 25.27
CA GLU A 186 -39.72 9.31 25.79
C GLU A 186 -39.84 8.40 27.02
N LYS A 187 -40.27 8.99 28.10
CA LYS A 187 -40.72 8.29 29.33
C LYS A 187 -42.01 7.51 29.07
N SER A 188 -41.99 6.21 29.30
CA SER A 188 -43.23 5.49 29.64
C SER A 188 -42.96 4.42 30.71
N GLU A 189 -43.58 4.66 31.78
CA GLU A 189 -44.14 3.88 32.89
C GLU A 189 -43.79 2.40 33.12
N GLU A 190 -43.57 2.16 34.41
CA GLU A 190 -43.35 0.88 35.07
C GLU A 190 -44.37 -0.22 34.74
N LYS A 191 -43.93 -1.44 34.57
CA LYS A 191 -44.60 -2.65 35.09
C LYS A 191 -43.66 -3.85 35.33
N LYS A 192 -43.53 -4.14 36.63
CA LYS A 192 -43.42 -5.46 37.31
C LYS A 192 -42.42 -6.55 36.81
N LYS A 193 -41.53 -6.78 37.70
CA LYS A 193 -40.69 -7.96 38.02
C LYS A 193 -41.17 -9.32 37.55
N SER A 194 -40.28 -10.07 36.89
CA SER A 194 -40.18 -11.53 37.09
C SER A 194 -38.69 -11.93 37.21
N LYS A 195 -38.42 -12.80 38.16
CA LYS A 195 -37.07 -13.27 38.52
C LYS A 195 -36.68 -14.43 37.59
N LEU A 196 -35.48 -14.39 37.04
CA LEU A 196 -34.72 -15.54 36.63
C LEU A 196 -33.22 -15.22 36.61
N PRO A 197 -32.27 -16.21 36.79
CA PRO A 197 -31.16 -16.02 37.71
C PRO A 197 -29.79 -15.83 37.08
N LEU A 198 -29.01 -15.17 37.79
CA LEU A 198 -27.57 -15.18 38.09
C LEU A 198 -26.67 -16.22 37.36
N ILE A 199 -26.54 -16.16 36.03
CA ILE A 199 -25.39 -16.78 35.33
C ILE A 199 -24.79 -15.85 34.22
N LEU A 200 -25.50 -14.80 33.84
CA LEU A 200 -25.00 -13.82 32.83
C LEU A 200 -24.24 -12.62 33.42
N GLY A 201 -24.09 -12.58 34.74
CA GLY A 201 -23.38 -11.49 35.42
C GLY A 201 -21.85 -11.55 35.39
N GLY A 202 -21.27 -12.71 35.07
CA GLY A 202 -19.81 -12.91 35.06
C GLY A 202 -19.11 -12.38 33.80
N ILE A 203 -19.74 -12.50 32.65
CA ILE A 203 -19.17 -12.09 31.36
C ILE A 203 -19.31 -10.58 31.14
N ALA A 204 -20.43 -9.99 31.56
CA ALA A 204 -20.63 -8.54 31.51
C ALA A 204 -19.71 -7.78 32.48
N GLY A 205 -19.35 -8.39 33.60
CA GLY A 205 -18.38 -7.81 34.56
C GLY A 205 -16.95 -7.80 34.04
N LEU A 206 -16.52 -8.79 33.28
CA LEU A 206 -15.19 -8.87 32.67
C LEU A 206 -15.04 -7.89 31.50
N VAL A 207 -16.08 -7.70 30.70
CA VAL A 207 -16.08 -6.71 29.60
C VAL A 207 -16.15 -5.28 30.14
N LEU A 208 -16.87 -5.04 31.22
CA LEU A 208 -16.87 -3.72 31.91
C LEU A 208 -15.53 -3.44 32.61
N LEU A 209 -14.90 -4.46 33.22
CA LEU A 209 -13.57 -4.29 33.83
C LEU A 209 -12.47 -4.05 32.77
N SER A 210 -12.52 -4.74 31.63
CA SER A 210 -11.61 -4.47 30.52
C SER A 210 -11.87 -3.11 29.86
N GLY A 211 -13.11 -2.69 29.73
CA GLY A 211 -13.48 -1.33 29.29
C GLY A 211 -13.08 -0.23 30.26
N ILE A 212 -13.19 -0.46 31.57
CA ILE A 212 -12.77 0.49 32.61
C ILE A 212 -11.24 0.53 32.70
N ILE A 213 -10.54 -0.60 32.54
CA ILE A 213 -9.07 -0.63 32.47
C ILE A 213 -8.59 0.10 31.22
N PHE A 214 -9.27 -0.06 30.08
CA PHE A 214 -8.97 0.68 28.86
C PHE A 214 -9.26 2.19 29.01
N PHE A 215 -10.34 2.56 29.68
CA PHE A 215 -10.72 3.96 29.89
C PHE A 215 -9.85 4.65 30.98
N ILE A 216 -9.44 3.94 32.02
CA ILE A 216 -8.53 4.46 33.06
C ILE A 216 -7.09 4.52 32.53
N SER A 217 -6.72 3.67 31.55
CA SER A 217 -5.43 3.76 30.85
C SER A 217 -5.38 4.89 29.81
N GLY A 218 -6.55 5.46 29.43
CA GLY A 218 -6.66 6.54 28.43
C GLY A 218 -6.69 7.96 28.98
N THR A 219 -6.71 8.14 30.31
CA THR A 219 -6.74 9.49 30.95
C THR A 219 -5.55 9.72 31.86
N GLY A 220 -4.36 9.57 31.33
CA GLY A 220 -3.12 9.78 32.05
C GLY A 220 -2.01 10.31 31.14
N ASP A 221 -2.24 11.47 30.54
CA ASP A 221 -1.14 12.24 29.93
C ASP A 221 -0.25 12.80 31.06
N LYS A 222 0.63 11.92 31.58
CA LYS A 222 1.88 12.29 32.26
C LYS A 222 2.80 11.12 32.60
N ALA A 223 2.83 10.04 31.76
CA ALA A 223 3.80 8.96 31.96
C ALA A 223 4.27 8.28 30.66
N SER A 224 4.20 8.94 29.49
CA SER A 224 4.69 8.38 28.21
C SER A 224 6.08 8.89 27.82
N SER A 225 6.74 9.74 28.61
CA SER A 225 8.07 10.24 28.30
C SER A 225 9.19 9.23 28.55
N ASP A 226 9.02 8.25 29.46
CA ASP A 226 10.11 7.35 29.84
C ASP A 226 10.28 6.09 28.94
N LYS A 227 9.28 5.71 28.14
CA LYS A 227 9.36 4.48 27.34
C LYS A 227 10.02 4.63 25.97
N ASN A 228 10.15 5.85 25.45
CA ASN A 228 10.79 6.13 24.16
C ASN A 228 12.18 6.75 24.26
N GLU A 229 12.67 7.08 25.44
CA GLU A 229 13.97 7.76 25.63
C GLU A 229 15.16 6.97 25.07
N LEU A 230 15.08 5.63 24.98
CA LEU A 230 16.11 4.77 24.43
C LEU A 230 15.68 4.24 23.04
N SER A 231 15.49 5.16 22.11
CA SER A 231 15.18 4.80 20.71
C SER A 231 15.91 5.71 19.74
N ILE A 232 16.38 5.13 18.61
CA ILE A 232 17.21 5.80 17.62
C ILE A 232 16.88 5.35 16.20
N ALA A 233 16.95 6.28 15.25
CA ALA A 233 17.03 5.99 13.83
C ALA A 233 18.41 6.37 13.30
N VAL A 234 19.01 5.52 12.48
CA VAL A 234 20.26 5.81 11.79
C VAL A 234 19.92 6.20 10.36
N LEU A 235 20.01 7.46 10.03
CA LEU A 235 19.74 7.95 8.68
C LEU A 235 20.89 7.58 7.73
N PRO A 236 20.61 7.40 6.43
CA PRO A 236 21.64 7.15 5.44
C PRO A 236 22.72 8.22 5.45
N PHE A 237 23.97 7.80 5.65
CA PHE A 237 25.11 8.72 5.67
C PHE A 237 25.36 9.26 4.27
N VAL A 238 25.64 10.56 4.19
CA VAL A 238 25.90 11.23 2.92
C VAL A 238 27.26 10.82 2.38
N ASN A 239 27.31 10.38 1.12
CA ASN A 239 28.56 10.14 0.43
C ASN A 239 29.26 11.47 0.09
N MET A 240 30.38 11.75 0.75
CA MET A 240 31.23 12.92 0.53
C MET A 240 32.51 12.58 -0.26
N SER A 241 32.59 11.37 -0.82
CA SER A 241 33.69 10.95 -1.68
C SER A 241 33.59 11.66 -3.03
N SER A 242 34.75 11.87 -3.69
CA SER A 242 34.79 12.42 -5.06
C SER A 242 34.17 11.47 -6.10
N ASP A 243 34.14 10.19 -5.79
CA ASP A 243 33.57 9.15 -6.62
C ASP A 243 32.15 8.78 -6.14
N LYS A 244 31.20 8.95 -7.03
CA LYS A 244 29.78 8.57 -6.77
C LYS A 244 29.60 7.05 -6.63
N GLU A 245 30.49 6.27 -7.19
CA GLU A 245 30.45 4.82 -7.06
C GLU A 245 30.65 4.34 -5.61
N ASN A 246 31.20 5.20 -4.72
CA ASN A 246 31.28 4.92 -3.28
C ASN A 246 29.95 5.09 -2.51
N GLU A 247 28.82 5.30 -3.19
CA GLU A 247 27.49 5.39 -2.55
C GLU A 247 27.16 4.10 -1.78
N TYR A 248 27.46 2.92 -2.35
CA TYR A 248 27.28 1.62 -1.68
C TYR A 248 28.04 1.55 -0.34
N PHE A 249 29.20 2.19 -0.27
CA PHE A 249 30.01 2.16 0.94
C PHE A 249 29.40 3.01 2.07
N SER A 250 28.85 4.18 1.72
CA SER A 250 28.13 5.02 2.69
C SER A 250 26.85 4.34 3.19
N ASP A 251 26.11 3.70 2.30
CA ASP A 251 24.92 2.90 2.64
C ASP A 251 25.28 1.70 3.51
N GLY A 252 26.30 0.96 3.14
CA GLY A 252 26.79 -0.20 3.88
C GLY A 252 27.28 0.17 5.28
N MET A 253 28.07 1.26 5.41
CA MET A 253 28.48 1.77 6.72
C MET A 253 27.30 2.16 7.61
N THR A 254 26.29 2.80 7.03
CA THR A 254 25.04 3.13 7.75
C THR A 254 24.37 1.86 8.27
N GLU A 255 24.23 0.84 7.40
CA GLU A 255 23.63 -0.45 7.74
C GLU A 255 24.41 -1.17 8.84
N GLU A 256 25.73 -1.19 8.76
CA GLU A 256 26.59 -1.83 9.79
C GLU A 256 26.53 -1.11 11.15
N ILE A 257 26.51 0.23 11.18
CA ILE A 257 26.31 0.99 12.42
C ILE A 257 24.93 0.73 13.00
N LEU A 258 23.86 0.73 12.16
CA LEU A 258 22.51 0.39 12.57
C LEU A 258 22.45 -1.01 13.20
N ASN A 259 23.05 -1.99 12.54
CA ASN A 259 23.11 -3.37 13.01
C ASN A 259 23.87 -3.49 14.34
N SER A 260 24.97 -2.77 14.49
CA SER A 260 25.74 -2.74 15.75
C SER A 260 24.94 -2.15 16.91
N LEU A 261 24.18 -1.08 16.65
CA LEU A 261 23.29 -0.47 17.65
C LEU A 261 22.10 -1.37 18.00
N ALA A 262 21.56 -2.10 17.03
CA ALA A 262 20.45 -3.03 17.24
C ALA A 262 20.79 -4.20 18.18
N GLN A 263 22.08 -4.48 18.42
CA GLN A 263 22.54 -5.50 19.38
C GLN A 263 22.49 -5.03 20.83
N ILE A 264 22.26 -3.77 21.07
CA ILE A 264 22.12 -3.21 22.43
C ILE A 264 20.69 -3.48 22.89
N SER A 265 20.51 -4.46 23.78
CA SER A 265 19.20 -5.00 24.17
C SER A 265 18.17 -3.97 24.66
N LYS A 266 18.63 -2.86 25.22
CA LYS A 266 17.76 -1.76 25.72
C LYS A 266 17.49 -0.68 24.68
N LEU A 267 18.18 -0.67 23.56
CA LEU A 267 18.06 0.34 22.52
C LEU A 267 17.11 -0.14 21.43
N LYS A 268 16.03 0.61 21.21
CA LYS A 268 15.15 0.39 20.07
C LYS A 268 15.73 1.11 18.87
N VAL A 269 16.11 0.37 17.85
CA VAL A 269 16.66 0.92 16.61
C VAL A 269 15.60 0.80 15.52
N ALA A 270 15.28 1.91 14.83
CA ALA A 270 14.40 1.89 13.68
C ALA A 270 14.99 1.01 12.57
N ALA A 271 14.13 0.30 11.85
CA ALA A 271 14.57 -0.58 10.77
C ALA A 271 15.28 0.21 9.67
N ARG A 272 16.21 -0.49 8.99
CA ARG A 272 16.96 0.06 7.86
C ARG A 272 16.04 0.66 6.79
N THR A 273 15.03 -0.11 6.36
CA THR A 273 14.13 0.30 5.27
C THR A 273 13.41 1.60 5.59
N SER A 274 12.89 1.73 6.83
CA SER A 274 12.25 2.97 7.30
C SER A 274 13.23 4.13 7.39
N SER A 275 14.46 3.91 7.85
CA SER A 275 15.48 4.96 7.90
C SER A 275 15.90 5.42 6.50
N PHE A 276 16.04 4.49 5.56
CA PHE A 276 16.43 4.76 4.16
C PHE A 276 15.32 5.40 3.33
N ALA A 277 14.07 5.35 3.76
CA ALA A 277 12.97 6.08 3.14
C ALA A 277 13.21 7.61 3.12
N PHE A 278 14.11 8.11 3.96
CA PHE A 278 14.49 9.52 4.02
C PHE A 278 15.76 9.85 3.21
N LYS A 279 16.36 8.87 2.52
CA LYS A 279 17.57 9.09 1.73
C LYS A 279 17.34 10.16 0.65
N GLY A 280 18.20 11.21 0.66
CA GLY A 280 18.14 12.30 -0.30
C GLY A 280 16.95 13.27 -0.12
N LYS A 281 16.12 13.07 0.92
CA LYS A 281 14.98 13.94 1.22
C LYS A 281 15.38 15.00 2.24
N ASN A 282 15.00 16.26 1.98
CA ASN A 282 15.19 17.34 2.95
C ASN A 282 13.97 17.42 3.87
N VAL A 283 13.91 16.54 4.88
CA VAL A 283 12.82 16.46 5.85
C VAL A 283 13.30 16.93 7.22
N ASP A 284 12.48 17.71 7.93
CA ASP A 284 12.79 18.10 9.30
C ASP A 284 12.95 16.87 10.21
N ILE A 285 14.02 16.87 10.99
CA ILE A 285 14.39 15.77 11.88
C ILE A 285 13.30 15.40 12.90
N ARG A 286 12.48 16.38 13.31
CA ARG A 286 11.34 16.15 14.21
C ARG A 286 10.23 15.36 13.52
N SER A 287 10.02 15.63 12.23
CA SER A 287 9.07 14.89 11.41
C SER A 287 9.54 13.45 11.21
N ILE A 288 10.84 13.24 10.95
CA ILE A 288 11.45 11.91 10.87
C ILE A 288 11.25 11.15 12.19
N GLY A 289 11.54 11.80 13.32
CA GLY A 289 11.38 11.19 14.63
C GLY A 289 9.95 10.81 14.96
N LYS A 290 8.98 11.63 14.57
CA LYS A 290 7.55 11.33 14.72
C LYS A 290 7.14 10.15 13.85
N GLU A 291 7.54 10.13 12.58
CA GLU A 291 7.18 9.09 11.62
C GLU A 291 7.80 7.73 12.00
N LEU A 292 9.05 7.74 12.47
CA LEU A 292 9.76 6.55 12.94
C LEU A 292 9.49 6.22 14.42
N SER A 293 8.77 7.07 15.15
CA SER A 293 8.49 6.91 16.58
C SER A 293 9.75 6.72 17.43
N VAL A 294 10.82 7.49 17.15
CA VAL A 294 12.11 7.45 17.86
C VAL A 294 12.39 8.77 18.58
N ALA A 295 13.22 8.71 19.64
CA ALA A 295 13.62 9.89 20.42
C ALA A 295 14.92 10.52 19.91
N HIS A 296 15.75 9.78 19.18
CA HIS A 296 17.03 10.22 18.68
C HIS A 296 17.22 9.87 17.21
N VAL A 297 18.04 10.65 16.54
CA VAL A 297 18.48 10.39 15.17
C VAL A 297 20.00 10.47 15.13
N LEU A 298 20.61 9.49 14.47
CA LEU A 298 22.00 9.54 14.05
C LEU A 298 22.05 9.90 12.57
N GLU A 299 22.71 10.97 12.25
CA GLU A 299 23.03 11.35 10.87
C GLU A 299 24.53 11.48 10.68
N GLY A 300 25.00 11.50 9.45
CA GLY A 300 26.43 11.59 9.21
C GLY A 300 26.82 11.64 7.74
N SER A 301 28.12 11.57 7.52
CA SER A 301 28.71 11.49 6.19
C SER A 301 29.89 10.55 6.18
N VAL A 302 30.12 9.94 5.02
CA VAL A 302 31.27 9.06 4.77
C VAL A 302 32.06 9.59 3.58
N ARG A 303 33.37 9.59 3.73
CA ARG A 303 34.30 9.90 2.65
C ARG A 303 35.35 8.80 2.56
N LYS A 304 35.38 8.09 1.43
CA LYS A 304 36.40 7.07 1.11
C LYS A 304 37.34 7.63 0.04
N PHE A 305 38.66 7.55 0.27
CA PHE A 305 39.66 7.94 -0.69
C PHE A 305 40.82 6.95 -0.64
N GLY A 306 40.85 6.01 -1.58
CA GLY A 306 41.75 4.85 -1.50
C GLY A 306 41.43 4.06 -0.23
N ASP A 307 42.47 3.84 0.58
CA ASP A 307 42.40 3.13 1.87
C ASP A 307 42.00 4.05 3.03
N ASP A 308 41.90 5.35 2.83
CA ASP A 308 41.54 6.29 3.89
C ASP A 308 40.02 6.45 3.96
N ILE A 309 39.47 6.29 5.17
CA ILE A 309 38.05 6.47 5.45
C ILE A 309 37.88 7.55 6.51
N ARG A 310 37.02 8.53 6.22
CA ARG A 310 36.52 9.48 7.20
C ARG A 310 35.04 9.32 7.36
N VAL A 311 34.58 9.12 8.59
CA VAL A 311 33.18 9.09 8.98
C VAL A 311 32.93 10.20 9.97
N THR A 312 31.98 11.10 9.65
CA THR A 312 31.46 12.07 10.61
C THR A 312 30.07 11.62 11.03
N ALA A 313 29.82 11.52 12.33
CA ALA A 313 28.54 11.09 12.87
C ALA A 313 28.06 12.08 13.92
N GLN A 314 26.75 12.35 13.95
CA GLN A 314 26.10 13.32 14.83
C GLN A 314 24.83 12.72 15.41
N LEU A 315 24.72 12.72 16.74
CA LEU A 315 23.55 12.27 17.47
C LEU A 315 22.68 13.46 17.84
N ILE A 316 21.42 13.45 17.42
CA ILE A 316 20.48 14.55 17.60
C ILE A 316 19.29 14.06 18.41
N ARG A 317 18.90 14.84 19.43
CA ARG A 317 17.67 14.59 20.17
C ARG A 317 16.49 15.27 19.45
N ILE A 318 15.42 14.48 19.19
CA ILE A 318 14.28 14.92 18.38
C ILE A 318 13.43 15.99 19.09
N SER A 319 13.28 15.87 20.44
CA SER A 319 12.38 16.75 21.20
C SER A 319 12.72 18.23 21.07
N ASP A 320 13.98 18.57 20.90
CA ASP A 320 14.49 19.95 20.85
C ASP A 320 15.37 20.24 19.62
N GLY A 321 15.77 19.18 18.87
CA GLY A 321 16.64 19.31 17.71
C GLY A 321 18.12 19.60 18.04
N TYR A 322 18.52 19.46 19.30
CA TYR A 322 19.91 19.72 19.69
C TYR A 322 20.82 18.51 19.42
N HIS A 323 22.01 18.82 18.92
CA HIS A 323 23.08 17.84 18.80
C HIS A 323 23.59 17.47 20.18
N LEU A 324 23.42 16.21 20.56
CA LEU A 324 23.94 15.67 21.82
C LEU A 324 25.43 15.35 21.72
N TRP A 325 25.83 14.95 20.51
CA TRP A 325 27.19 14.52 20.25
C TRP A 325 27.48 14.66 18.75
N SER A 326 28.74 14.98 18.44
CA SER A 326 29.28 14.98 17.08
C SER A 326 30.76 14.60 17.13
N ASN A 327 31.19 13.68 16.28
CA ASN A 327 32.59 13.29 16.18
C ASN A 327 32.97 12.89 14.75
N THR A 328 34.26 12.95 14.47
CA THR A 328 34.85 12.54 13.20
C THR A 328 35.91 11.46 13.45
N PHE A 329 35.81 10.37 12.70
CA PHE A 329 36.70 9.21 12.79
C PHE A 329 37.50 9.10 11.49
N ASP A 330 38.80 9.17 11.59
CA ASP A 330 39.75 8.97 10.48
C ASP A 330 40.47 7.63 10.70
N ARG A 331 40.31 6.68 9.80
CA ARG A 331 40.87 5.33 9.88
C ARG A 331 41.28 4.83 8.50
N LYS A 332 42.16 3.83 8.50
CA LYS A 332 42.42 3.01 7.32
C LYS A 332 41.29 1.98 7.16
N PHE A 333 41.03 1.56 5.92
CA PHE A 333 39.99 0.57 5.59
C PHE A 333 40.16 -0.74 6.40
N GLU A 334 41.40 -1.15 6.67
CA GLU A 334 41.72 -2.32 7.50
C GLU A 334 41.16 -2.19 8.95
N GLU A 335 40.96 -0.98 9.43
CA GLU A 335 40.42 -0.70 10.77
C GLU A 335 38.93 -0.46 10.81
N ILE A 336 38.17 -0.84 9.73
CA ILE A 336 36.73 -0.54 9.60
C ILE A 336 35.90 -1.08 10.77
N PHE A 337 36.17 -2.31 11.20
CA PHE A 337 35.46 -2.93 12.34
C PHE A 337 35.68 -2.18 13.66
N LYS A 338 36.90 -1.73 13.88
CA LYS A 338 37.24 -0.92 15.05
C LYS A 338 36.52 0.42 15.04
N MET A 339 36.44 1.07 13.88
CA MET A 339 35.72 2.34 13.71
C MET A 339 34.22 2.17 13.95
N GLN A 340 33.57 1.12 13.40
CA GLN A 340 32.18 0.79 13.64
C GLN A 340 31.87 0.63 15.13
N LYS A 341 32.74 -0.12 15.84
CA LYS A 341 32.65 -0.32 17.29
C LYS A 341 32.78 0.99 18.05
N GLU A 342 33.79 1.80 17.74
CA GLU A 342 34.02 3.10 18.39
C GLU A 342 32.85 4.03 18.25
N ILE A 343 32.20 4.08 17.07
CA ILE A 343 30.98 4.88 16.82
C ILE A 343 29.82 4.37 17.67
N SER A 344 29.57 3.07 17.68
CA SER A 344 28.46 2.46 18.43
C SER A 344 28.64 2.61 19.94
N ASP A 345 29.85 2.39 20.46
CA ASP A 345 30.17 2.59 21.88
C ASP A 345 29.94 4.06 22.28
N ALA A 346 30.41 5.02 21.48
CA ALA A 346 30.25 6.45 21.75
C ALA A 346 28.77 6.87 21.79
N ILE A 347 27.93 6.32 20.90
CA ILE A 347 26.47 6.58 20.89
C ILE A 347 25.82 6.00 22.13
N ALA A 348 26.14 4.76 22.50
CA ALA A 348 25.63 4.11 23.71
C ALA A 348 25.98 4.91 24.96
N ASP A 349 27.20 5.42 25.07
CA ASP A 349 27.64 6.26 26.17
C ASP A 349 26.87 7.59 26.23
N GLN A 350 26.66 8.25 25.10
CA GLN A 350 25.89 9.51 25.04
C GLN A 350 24.43 9.31 25.42
N MET A 351 23.84 8.18 25.06
CA MET A 351 22.48 7.81 25.44
C MET A 351 22.39 7.29 26.88
N LYS A 352 23.47 7.32 27.66
CA LYS A 352 23.57 6.86 29.05
C LYS A 352 23.13 5.40 29.23
N ILE A 353 23.31 4.60 28.23
CA ILE A 353 23.05 3.16 28.30
C ILE A 353 24.20 2.56 29.08
N LYS A 354 23.93 2.14 30.33
CA LYS A 354 24.95 1.46 31.14
C LYS A 354 25.19 0.07 30.57
N LEU A 355 26.27 -0.09 29.84
CA LEU A 355 26.70 -1.39 29.29
C LEU A 355 27.37 -2.29 30.38
N ILE A 356 27.33 -1.90 31.68
CA ILE A 356 27.94 -2.65 32.76
C ILE A 356 27.24 -3.99 32.95
N GLY A 357 27.86 -5.04 32.49
CA GLY A 357 27.41 -6.45 32.66
C GLY A 357 26.45 -6.98 31.62
N GLU A 358 26.01 -6.16 30.66
CA GLU A 358 25.29 -6.67 29.48
C GLU A 358 26.29 -7.03 28.39
N LYS A 359 26.32 -8.31 28.00
CA LYS A 359 27.02 -8.71 26.78
C LYS A 359 26.37 -7.96 25.61
N ILE A 360 27.15 -7.14 24.89
CA ILE A 360 26.84 -6.83 23.51
C ILE A 360 26.73 -8.20 22.85
N ILE A 361 25.55 -8.57 22.39
CA ILE A 361 25.37 -9.84 21.68
C ILE A 361 26.18 -9.69 20.40
N GLU A 362 27.34 -10.29 20.33
CA GLU A 362 28.16 -10.28 19.11
C GLU A 362 27.29 -10.79 17.96
N ARG A 363 27.14 -9.96 16.91
CA ARG A 363 26.44 -10.40 15.70
C ARG A 363 27.15 -11.63 15.16
N LYS A 364 26.39 -12.71 15.03
CA LYS A 364 26.94 -13.99 14.58
C LYS A 364 26.99 -14.06 13.06
N GLY A 365 27.88 -14.91 12.55
CA GLY A 365 28.00 -15.14 11.12
C GLY A 365 28.59 -14.01 10.30
N ILE A 366 29.22 -13.00 10.96
CA ILE A 366 29.94 -11.89 10.31
C ILE A 366 31.35 -12.26 9.94
N THR A 367 31.93 -11.51 8.98
CA THR A 367 33.36 -11.62 8.62
C THR A 367 34.21 -10.70 9.49
N GLN A 368 35.52 -11.04 9.60
CA GLN A 368 36.59 -10.14 10.09
C GLN A 368 37.49 -9.70 8.93
N ASN A 369 37.18 -10.09 7.70
CA ASN A 369 37.93 -9.70 6.51
C ASN A 369 37.32 -8.43 5.90
N PRO A 370 38.07 -7.29 5.87
CA PRO A 370 37.54 -6.03 5.32
C PRO A 370 37.13 -6.10 3.85
N GLU A 371 37.92 -6.87 3.01
CA GLU A 371 37.60 -7.04 1.59
C GLU A 371 36.29 -7.84 1.41
N ALA A 372 36.07 -8.89 2.24
CA ALA A 372 34.83 -9.65 2.21
C ALA A 372 33.64 -8.77 2.62
N LEU A 373 33.81 -7.91 3.63
CA LEU A 373 32.77 -6.96 4.03
C LEU A 373 32.44 -5.94 2.93
N ASP A 374 33.47 -5.38 2.25
CA ASP A 374 33.23 -4.42 1.15
C ASP A 374 32.45 -5.06 0.01
N LEU A 375 32.81 -6.27 -0.39
CA LEU A 375 32.08 -7.03 -1.41
C LEU A 375 30.65 -7.36 -0.96
N TYR A 376 30.45 -7.73 0.30
CA TYR A 376 29.12 -7.95 0.86
C TYR A 376 28.27 -6.68 0.82
N MET A 377 28.81 -5.52 1.19
CA MET A 377 28.11 -4.24 1.11
C MET A 377 27.71 -3.89 -0.33
N GLN A 378 28.57 -4.15 -1.32
CA GLN A 378 28.25 -3.99 -2.74
C GLN A 378 27.09 -4.92 -3.16
N GLY A 379 27.12 -6.17 -2.73
CA GLY A 379 26.04 -7.14 -2.96
C GLY A 379 24.71 -6.66 -2.35
N ARG A 380 24.73 -6.20 -1.10
CA ARG A 380 23.54 -5.67 -0.41
C ARG A 380 22.96 -4.43 -1.10
N PHE A 381 23.82 -3.52 -1.54
CA PHE A 381 23.41 -2.32 -2.28
C PHE A 381 22.67 -2.68 -3.58
N LEU A 382 23.17 -3.67 -4.32
CA LEU A 382 22.52 -4.15 -5.55
C LEU A 382 21.22 -4.92 -5.26
N TRP A 383 21.23 -5.79 -4.25
CA TRP A 383 20.04 -6.56 -3.86
C TRP A 383 18.85 -5.65 -3.48
N ASN A 384 19.11 -4.55 -2.77
CA ASN A 384 18.11 -3.58 -2.37
C ASN A 384 17.43 -2.84 -3.55
N GLN A 385 17.97 -2.92 -4.78
CA GLN A 385 17.33 -2.36 -5.96
C GLN A 385 16.16 -3.21 -6.47
N ASN A 386 16.01 -4.44 -6.00
CA ASN A 386 14.92 -5.37 -6.27
C ASN A 386 14.59 -5.56 -7.78
N GLN A 387 15.63 -5.50 -8.64
CA GLN A 387 15.54 -5.71 -10.08
C GLN A 387 16.32 -6.97 -10.46
N GLU A 388 15.80 -7.75 -11.42
CA GLU A 388 16.41 -9.04 -11.81
C GLU A 388 17.92 -8.95 -12.04
N LYS A 389 18.35 -7.98 -12.87
CA LYS A 389 19.78 -7.79 -13.18
C LYS A 389 20.61 -7.42 -11.94
N ALA A 390 20.03 -6.59 -11.06
CA ALA A 390 20.71 -6.18 -9.83
C ALA A 390 20.79 -7.33 -8.83
N VAL A 391 19.74 -8.14 -8.69
CA VAL A 391 19.73 -9.35 -7.85
C VAL A 391 20.76 -10.37 -8.35
N LEU A 392 20.85 -10.63 -9.65
CA LEU A 392 21.87 -11.54 -10.23
C LEU A 392 23.30 -11.02 -9.92
N ARG A 393 23.54 -9.73 -10.12
CA ARG A 393 24.84 -9.14 -9.78
C ARG A 393 25.13 -9.16 -8.28
N SER A 394 24.12 -9.05 -7.43
CA SER A 394 24.31 -9.15 -5.98
C SER A 394 24.85 -10.52 -5.58
N ILE A 395 24.35 -11.60 -6.21
CA ILE A 395 24.84 -12.96 -5.98
C ILE A 395 26.34 -13.05 -6.31
N GLU A 396 26.76 -12.51 -7.47
CA GLU A 396 28.18 -12.50 -7.86
C GLU A 396 29.08 -11.79 -6.83
N TYR A 397 28.59 -10.71 -6.22
CA TYR A 397 29.35 -10.00 -5.19
C TYR A 397 29.39 -10.76 -3.86
N PHE A 398 28.32 -11.41 -3.48
CA PHE A 398 28.29 -12.27 -2.29
C PHE A 398 29.21 -13.51 -2.48
N GLU A 399 29.22 -14.12 -3.68
CA GLU A 399 30.16 -15.20 -4.00
C GLU A 399 31.63 -14.73 -3.89
N LYS A 400 31.96 -13.55 -4.44
CA LYS A 400 33.28 -12.96 -4.27
C LYS A 400 33.64 -12.67 -2.80
N ALA A 401 32.65 -12.30 -1.98
CA ALA A 401 32.85 -12.15 -0.53
C ALA A 401 33.20 -13.48 0.12
N LEU A 402 32.56 -14.59 -0.29
CA LEU A 402 32.87 -15.95 0.16
C LEU A 402 34.23 -16.45 -0.33
N ASP A 403 34.72 -16.01 -1.50
CA ASP A 403 36.08 -16.29 -1.97
C ASP A 403 37.13 -15.65 -1.04
N LYS A 404 36.81 -14.50 -0.42
CA LYS A 404 37.67 -13.81 0.54
C LYS A 404 37.54 -14.36 1.96
N ASP A 405 36.35 -14.81 2.35
CA ASP A 405 36.06 -15.42 3.65
C ASP A 405 35.00 -16.54 3.51
N PRO A 406 35.43 -17.79 3.32
CA PRO A 406 34.53 -18.93 3.20
C PRO A 406 33.68 -19.23 4.45
N GLN A 407 33.97 -18.60 5.58
CA GLN A 407 33.21 -18.76 6.83
C GLN A 407 32.15 -17.65 7.02
N TYR A 408 31.96 -16.79 6.04
CA TYR A 408 31.01 -15.67 6.12
C TYR A 408 29.56 -16.14 5.97
N ALA A 409 28.95 -16.63 7.07
CA ALA A 409 27.60 -17.19 7.08
C ALA A 409 26.52 -16.19 6.60
N LEU A 410 26.65 -14.89 6.92
CA LEU A 410 25.72 -13.87 6.43
C LEU A 410 25.76 -13.70 4.91
N ALA A 411 26.93 -13.89 4.27
CA ALA A 411 27.00 -13.86 2.80
C ALA A 411 26.28 -15.05 2.19
N GLU A 412 26.39 -16.25 2.76
CA GLU A 412 25.62 -17.42 2.37
C GLU A 412 24.10 -17.19 2.52
N SER A 413 23.68 -16.62 3.66
CA SER A 413 22.27 -16.27 3.89
C SER A 413 21.77 -15.21 2.90
N ALA A 414 22.60 -14.23 2.53
CA ALA A 414 22.26 -13.20 1.55
C ALA A 414 22.12 -13.78 0.12
N ILE A 415 22.94 -14.77 -0.26
CA ILE A 415 22.77 -15.51 -1.51
C ILE A 415 21.45 -16.29 -1.50
N ALA A 416 21.12 -16.94 -0.38
CA ALA A 416 19.88 -17.67 -0.23
C ALA A 416 18.64 -16.75 -0.45
N ASP A 417 18.63 -15.58 0.18
CA ASP A 417 17.57 -14.58 0.05
C ASP A 417 17.54 -14.00 -1.38
N ALA A 418 18.68 -13.77 -2.00
CA ALA A 418 18.75 -13.32 -3.39
C ALA A 418 18.18 -14.34 -4.37
N TYR A 419 18.46 -15.63 -4.21
CA TYR A 419 17.84 -16.69 -5.03
C TYR A 419 16.35 -16.83 -4.76
N TYR A 420 15.89 -16.71 -3.50
CA TYR A 420 14.46 -16.69 -3.19
C TYR A 420 13.76 -15.53 -3.89
N SER A 421 14.29 -14.32 -3.78
CA SER A 421 13.78 -13.12 -4.46
C SER A 421 13.78 -13.29 -5.98
N LEU A 422 14.84 -13.87 -6.56
CA LEU A 422 14.94 -14.16 -7.99
C LEU A 422 13.85 -15.14 -8.46
N GLY A 423 13.54 -16.17 -7.67
CA GLY A 423 12.46 -17.11 -7.94
C GLY A 423 11.07 -16.44 -7.95
N LEU A 424 10.87 -15.42 -7.11
CA LEU A 424 9.65 -14.62 -7.10
C LEU A 424 9.58 -13.67 -8.30
N ILE A 425 10.67 -12.96 -8.62
CA ILE A 425 10.77 -12.05 -9.77
C ILE A 425 10.51 -12.82 -11.08
N LYS A 426 11.13 -13.99 -11.24
CA LYS A 426 11.02 -14.82 -12.44
C LYS A 426 9.73 -15.67 -12.52
N ARG A 427 8.80 -15.51 -11.57
CA ARG A 427 7.58 -16.31 -11.47
C ARG A 427 6.77 -16.41 -12.78
N TRP A 428 6.81 -15.37 -13.60
CA TRP A 428 6.03 -15.27 -14.84
C TRP A 428 6.85 -15.38 -16.12
N THR A 429 8.17 -15.63 -16.02
CA THR A 429 9.08 -15.56 -17.16
C THR A 429 9.90 -16.83 -17.42
N VAL A 430 9.97 -17.74 -16.45
CA VAL A 430 10.72 -19.00 -16.57
C VAL A 430 9.84 -20.21 -16.34
N SER A 431 10.30 -21.37 -16.82
CA SER A 431 9.64 -22.65 -16.60
C SER A 431 9.61 -23.04 -15.12
N HIS A 432 8.70 -23.93 -14.80
CA HIS A 432 8.54 -24.50 -13.46
C HIS A 432 9.84 -25.19 -12.97
N ASP A 433 10.46 -25.98 -13.85
CA ASP A 433 11.71 -26.68 -13.53
C ASP A 433 12.86 -25.72 -13.27
N GLU A 434 12.97 -24.66 -14.05
CA GLU A 434 13.99 -23.62 -13.83
C GLU A 434 13.78 -22.89 -12.51
N ARG A 435 12.54 -22.54 -12.19
CA ARG A 435 12.23 -21.89 -10.89
C ARG A 435 12.50 -22.82 -9.73
N SER A 436 12.20 -24.12 -9.86
CA SER A 436 12.52 -25.12 -8.83
C SER A 436 14.03 -25.22 -8.59
N ARG A 437 14.87 -25.09 -9.62
CA ARG A 437 16.32 -25.01 -9.47
C ARG A 437 16.78 -23.75 -8.73
N ILE A 438 16.14 -22.62 -9.04
CA ILE A 438 16.42 -21.34 -8.33
C ILE A 438 16.12 -21.48 -6.84
N PHE A 439 14.97 -22.06 -6.47
CA PHE A 439 14.61 -22.30 -5.07
C PHE A 439 15.50 -23.36 -4.41
N GLN A 440 15.98 -24.37 -5.14
CA GLN A 440 16.94 -25.34 -4.62
C GLN A 440 18.26 -24.65 -4.27
N ASN A 441 18.78 -23.77 -5.13
CA ASN A 441 19.98 -22.99 -4.80
C ASN A 441 19.76 -22.13 -3.53
N SER A 442 18.60 -21.52 -3.38
CA SER A 442 18.24 -20.78 -2.17
C SER A 442 18.30 -21.67 -0.91
N GLU A 443 17.72 -22.86 -0.97
CA GLU A 443 17.74 -23.82 0.13
C GLU A 443 19.17 -24.27 0.47
N ASP A 444 19.96 -24.60 -0.53
CA ASP A 444 21.34 -25.08 -0.34
C ASP A 444 22.20 -24.03 0.36
N HIS A 445 22.12 -22.76 -0.06
CA HIS A 445 22.83 -21.66 0.58
C HIS A 445 22.31 -21.36 2.00
N ALA A 446 20.98 -21.40 2.22
CA ALA A 446 20.43 -21.21 3.57
C ALA A 446 20.91 -22.29 4.54
N ARG A 447 20.93 -23.56 4.11
CA ARG A 447 21.45 -24.67 4.91
C ARG A 447 22.94 -24.58 5.13
N LYS A 448 23.69 -24.11 4.15
CA LYS A 448 25.13 -23.85 4.28
C LYS A 448 25.38 -22.73 5.29
N ALA A 449 24.62 -21.64 5.25
CA ALA A 449 24.67 -20.57 6.25
C ALA A 449 24.48 -21.11 7.67
N LEU A 450 23.46 -21.96 7.88
CA LEU A 450 23.18 -22.58 9.18
C LEU A 450 24.23 -23.62 9.61
N SER A 451 24.95 -24.25 8.67
CA SER A 451 26.08 -25.13 9.01
C SER A 451 27.29 -24.35 9.53
N LEU A 452 27.45 -23.11 9.09
CA LEU A 452 28.51 -22.19 9.54
C LEU A 452 28.10 -21.45 10.82
N GLU A 453 26.85 -21.00 10.91
CA GLU A 453 26.29 -20.31 12.07
C GLU A 453 24.86 -20.82 12.35
N PRO A 454 24.69 -21.76 13.30
CA PRO A 454 23.38 -22.36 13.62
C PRO A 454 22.36 -21.40 14.22
N GLU A 455 22.78 -20.22 14.68
CA GLU A 455 21.88 -19.23 15.30
C GLU A 455 21.61 -18.02 14.37
N LEU A 456 21.63 -18.23 13.05
CA LEU A 456 21.38 -17.19 12.06
C LEU A 456 19.89 -17.13 11.69
N GLY A 457 19.15 -16.20 12.30
CA GLY A 457 17.70 -16.07 12.13
C GLY A 457 17.26 -15.77 10.68
N GLU A 458 18.05 -15.00 9.94
CA GLU A 458 17.79 -14.65 8.53
C GLU A 458 17.75 -15.91 7.64
N ALA A 459 18.63 -16.87 7.86
CA ALA A 459 18.64 -18.13 7.11
C ALA A 459 17.42 -19.02 7.45
N TYR A 460 16.99 -19.03 8.70
CA TYR A 460 15.74 -19.70 9.09
C TYR A 460 14.52 -19.04 8.41
N ALA A 461 14.49 -17.72 8.33
CA ALA A 461 13.38 -17.01 7.66
C ALA A 461 13.28 -17.41 6.17
N VAL A 462 14.40 -17.50 5.47
CA VAL A 462 14.43 -17.96 4.06
C VAL A 462 13.94 -19.41 3.94
N LEU A 463 14.35 -20.32 4.84
CA LEU A 463 13.83 -21.68 4.84
C LEU A 463 12.33 -21.72 5.09
N GLY A 464 11.83 -20.94 6.06
CA GLY A 464 10.39 -20.79 6.28
C GLY A 464 9.64 -20.34 5.03
N ALA A 465 10.18 -19.32 4.34
CA ALA A 465 9.62 -18.80 3.09
C ALA A 465 9.64 -19.84 1.95
N LEU A 466 10.66 -20.67 1.86
CA LEU A 466 10.73 -21.76 0.89
C LEU A 466 9.71 -22.87 1.20
N TYR A 467 9.58 -23.29 2.47
CA TYR A 467 8.70 -24.38 2.87
C TYR A 467 7.22 -23.99 3.00
N GLN A 468 6.89 -22.70 3.08
CA GLN A 468 5.48 -22.27 2.94
C GLN A 468 4.90 -22.60 1.55
N GLY A 469 5.76 -22.84 0.58
CA GLY A 469 5.37 -23.18 -0.79
C GLY A 469 5.03 -21.97 -1.66
N ASP A 470 4.67 -22.27 -2.91
CA ASP A 470 4.13 -21.29 -3.85
C ASP A 470 2.83 -21.87 -4.43
N LYS A 471 1.70 -21.17 -4.28
CA LYS A 471 0.39 -21.61 -4.83
C LYS A 471 0.42 -21.87 -6.33
N VAL A 472 1.37 -21.28 -7.05
CA VAL A 472 1.52 -21.43 -8.51
C VAL A 472 2.42 -22.61 -8.87
N SER A 473 3.45 -22.90 -8.07
CA SER A 473 4.33 -24.05 -8.30
C SER A 473 3.93 -25.21 -7.41
N ARG A 474 2.98 -26.01 -7.82
CA ARG A 474 2.49 -27.22 -7.11
C ARG A 474 3.57 -28.28 -6.81
N HIS A 475 4.82 -28.05 -7.14
CA HIS A 475 5.91 -29.05 -7.10
C HIS A 475 7.03 -28.67 -6.12
N TRP A 476 7.01 -27.46 -5.49
CA TRP A 476 7.96 -27.13 -4.43
C TRP A 476 7.46 -27.70 -3.10
N LYS A 477 8.38 -28.18 -2.29
CA LYS A 477 8.18 -28.82 -1.00
C LYS A 477 7.32 -27.95 -0.06
N MET A 478 6.00 -28.09 -0.10
CA MET A 478 5.13 -27.40 0.85
C MET A 478 5.01 -28.24 2.12
N ASP A 479 5.53 -27.71 3.21
CA ASP A 479 5.43 -28.27 4.55
C ASP A 479 5.21 -27.11 5.53
N LEU A 480 3.92 -26.83 5.81
CA LEU A 480 3.53 -25.67 6.61
C LEU A 480 3.96 -25.80 8.08
N ASP A 481 3.96 -27.02 8.63
CA ASP A 481 4.38 -27.26 10.01
C ASP A 481 5.89 -27.01 10.19
N LEU A 482 6.68 -27.33 9.17
CA LEU A 482 8.11 -27.06 9.16
C LEU A 482 8.39 -25.59 8.90
N ALA A 483 7.63 -24.95 8.00
CA ALA A 483 7.75 -23.51 7.73
C ALA A 483 7.46 -22.67 8.98
N GLU A 484 6.41 -23.01 9.72
CA GLU A 484 6.06 -22.39 11.00
C GLU A 484 7.21 -22.45 12.00
N LYS A 485 7.77 -23.64 12.23
CA LYS A 485 8.93 -23.81 13.12
C LYS A 485 10.14 -22.97 12.69
N TYR A 486 10.37 -22.85 11.38
CA TYR A 486 11.46 -22.01 10.87
C TYR A 486 11.18 -20.52 11.10
N PHE A 487 9.94 -20.06 10.90
CA PHE A 487 9.60 -18.66 11.16
C PHE A 487 9.66 -18.33 12.66
N GLU A 488 9.15 -19.19 13.53
CA GLU A 488 9.26 -19.02 14.97
C GLU A 488 10.73 -18.91 15.40
N LYS A 489 11.59 -19.82 14.87
CA LYS A 489 13.02 -19.78 15.17
C LYS A 489 13.71 -18.53 14.63
N ALA A 490 13.32 -18.06 13.43
CA ALA A 490 13.82 -16.81 12.86
C ALA A 490 13.49 -15.60 13.75
N ILE A 491 12.25 -15.52 14.22
CA ILE A 491 11.76 -14.44 15.09
C ILE A 491 12.43 -14.48 16.47
N GLU A 492 12.65 -15.68 17.02
CA GLU A 492 13.39 -15.86 18.30
C GLU A 492 14.80 -15.33 18.20
N LEU A 493 15.54 -15.68 17.12
CA LEU A 493 16.95 -15.36 16.94
C LEU A 493 17.18 -13.93 16.41
N SER A 494 16.29 -13.44 15.54
CA SER A 494 16.36 -12.12 14.90
C SER A 494 15.04 -11.35 15.02
N PRO A 495 14.64 -10.88 16.23
CA PRO A 495 13.33 -10.28 16.48
C PRO A 495 13.09 -8.94 15.77
N SER A 496 14.12 -8.33 15.20
CA SER A 496 14.02 -7.10 14.37
C SER A 496 13.96 -7.39 12.87
N TYR A 497 14.08 -8.66 12.45
CA TYR A 497 14.07 -9.04 11.04
C TYR A 497 12.62 -9.13 10.51
N THR A 498 12.10 -8.03 10.00
CA THR A 498 10.69 -7.89 9.58
C THR A 498 10.24 -8.88 8.49
N PRO A 499 11.09 -9.34 7.53
CA PRO A 499 10.65 -10.33 6.54
C PRO A 499 10.10 -11.63 7.17
N ALA A 500 10.66 -12.10 8.29
CA ALA A 500 10.18 -13.30 8.97
C ALA A 500 8.70 -13.14 9.41
N TYR A 501 8.33 -12.00 9.96
CA TYR A 501 6.97 -11.71 10.38
C TYR A 501 6.01 -11.61 9.19
N VAL A 502 6.43 -10.91 8.11
CA VAL A 502 5.63 -10.73 6.90
C VAL A 502 5.37 -12.08 6.22
N TRP A 503 6.39 -12.91 6.06
CA TRP A 503 6.24 -14.22 5.42
C TRP A 503 5.42 -15.19 6.27
N TYR A 504 5.61 -15.21 7.60
CA TYR A 504 4.79 -16.02 8.49
C TYR A 504 3.32 -15.58 8.46
N SER A 505 3.05 -14.28 8.52
CA SER A 505 1.70 -13.74 8.36
C SER A 505 1.07 -14.13 7.01
N ASN A 506 1.84 -14.11 5.90
CA ASN A 506 1.39 -14.59 4.59
C ASN A 506 1.07 -16.08 4.61
N MET A 507 1.92 -16.90 5.25
CA MET A 507 1.71 -18.34 5.35
C MET A 507 0.37 -18.66 5.99
N LEU A 508 0.04 -18.03 7.10
CA LEU A 508 -1.18 -18.30 7.87
C LEU A 508 -2.47 -17.99 7.11
N THR A 509 -2.45 -17.03 6.17
CA THR A 509 -3.66 -16.62 5.45
C THR A 509 -3.70 -17.11 4.01
N LEU A 510 -2.59 -17.00 3.29
CA LEU A 510 -2.57 -17.30 1.86
C LEU A 510 -2.34 -18.77 1.56
N PHE A 511 -1.65 -19.51 2.44
CA PHE A 511 -1.22 -20.88 2.19
C PHE A 511 -1.92 -21.92 3.08
N ALA A 512 -2.51 -21.53 4.21
CA ALA A 512 -3.27 -22.45 5.06
C ALA A 512 -4.40 -23.13 4.28
N ASN A 513 -4.56 -24.44 4.48
CA ASN A 513 -5.64 -25.20 3.85
C ASN A 513 -7.03 -24.78 4.37
N THR A 514 -7.10 -24.33 5.62
CA THR A 514 -8.28 -23.77 6.28
C THR A 514 -7.88 -22.50 7.00
N LEU A 515 -8.55 -21.40 6.67
CA LEU A 515 -8.40 -20.17 7.41
C LEU A 515 -9.24 -20.25 8.68
N THR A 516 -8.59 -20.33 9.84
CA THR A 516 -9.24 -20.26 11.14
C THR A 516 -9.18 -18.83 11.69
N ASP A 517 -10.09 -18.49 12.61
CA ASP A 517 -10.04 -17.17 13.29
C ASP A 517 -8.72 -16.99 14.06
N GLU A 518 -8.16 -18.07 14.62
CA GLU A 518 -6.87 -18.09 15.31
C GLU A 518 -5.73 -17.73 14.35
N ASN A 519 -5.68 -18.36 13.16
CA ASN A 519 -4.66 -18.04 12.14
C ASN A 519 -4.78 -16.60 11.63
N LYS A 520 -6.00 -16.13 11.46
CA LYS A 520 -6.28 -14.75 11.04
C LYS A 520 -5.80 -13.75 12.08
N GLN A 521 -6.11 -13.97 13.36
CA GLN A 521 -5.67 -13.11 14.46
C GLN A 521 -4.14 -13.14 14.61
N LEU A 522 -3.52 -14.32 14.57
CA LEU A 522 -2.04 -14.42 14.63
C LEU A 522 -1.38 -13.71 13.45
N ALA A 523 -1.96 -13.84 12.24
CA ALA A 523 -1.44 -13.15 11.05
C ALA A 523 -1.48 -11.63 11.20
N GLU A 524 -2.53 -11.08 11.81
CA GLU A 524 -2.65 -9.65 12.11
C GLU A 524 -1.65 -9.23 13.20
N GLU A 525 -1.50 -10.00 14.27
CA GLU A 525 -0.51 -9.73 15.32
C GLU A 525 0.92 -9.66 14.77
N LEU A 526 1.27 -10.60 13.89
CA LEU A 526 2.56 -10.65 13.21
C LEU A 526 2.75 -9.42 12.30
N PHE A 527 1.75 -9.09 11.51
CA PHE A 527 1.76 -7.88 10.68
C PHE A 527 1.95 -6.62 11.52
N LEU A 528 1.18 -6.45 12.60
CA LEU A 528 1.29 -5.27 13.48
C LEU A 528 2.66 -5.17 14.16
N LYS A 529 3.29 -6.31 14.50
CA LYS A 529 4.68 -6.33 15.00
C LYS A 529 5.64 -5.86 13.92
N ALA A 530 5.53 -6.39 12.68
CA ALA A 530 6.35 -5.94 11.55
C ALA A 530 6.17 -4.44 11.27
N TYR A 531 4.93 -3.97 11.24
CA TYR A 531 4.60 -2.56 11.00
C TYR A 531 5.15 -1.63 12.09
N LYS A 532 5.15 -2.08 13.35
CA LYS A 532 5.75 -1.32 14.45
C LYS A 532 7.27 -1.21 14.35
N ILE A 533 7.95 -2.24 13.80
CA ILE A 533 9.40 -2.26 13.60
C ILE A 533 9.78 -1.45 12.37
N ASP A 534 9.04 -1.62 11.27
CA ASP A 534 9.39 -1.08 9.96
C ASP A 534 8.16 -0.49 9.21
N PRO A 535 7.60 0.65 9.69
CA PRO A 535 6.37 1.23 9.15
C PRO A 535 6.53 1.78 7.72
N LEU A 536 7.76 2.12 7.30
CA LEU A 536 8.07 2.62 5.97
C LEU A 536 8.68 1.54 5.05
N SER A 537 8.44 0.28 5.34
CA SER A 537 8.74 -0.82 4.43
C SER A 537 7.59 -1.00 3.44
N ALA A 538 7.91 -0.93 2.15
CA ALA A 538 6.93 -1.22 1.11
C ALA A 538 6.34 -2.63 1.25
N HIS A 539 7.16 -3.63 1.57
CA HIS A 539 6.73 -5.02 1.76
C HIS A 539 5.81 -5.19 2.97
N VAL A 540 6.08 -4.51 4.08
CA VAL A 540 5.20 -4.53 5.25
C VAL A 540 3.86 -3.89 4.91
N ASN A 541 3.86 -2.77 4.20
CA ASN A 541 2.63 -2.10 3.77
C ASN A 541 1.84 -2.93 2.75
N ILE A 542 2.49 -3.63 1.80
CA ILE A 542 1.83 -4.61 0.92
C ILE A 542 1.11 -5.68 1.76
N ARG A 543 1.79 -6.21 2.78
CA ARG A 543 1.16 -7.21 3.66
C ARG A 543 -0.10 -6.67 4.34
N GLY A 544 -0.06 -5.44 4.85
CA GLY A 544 -1.24 -4.77 5.41
C GLY A 544 -2.37 -4.64 4.38
N GLY A 545 -2.04 -4.16 3.19
CA GLY A 545 -3.00 -4.06 2.09
C GLY A 545 -3.67 -5.41 1.74
N MET A 546 -2.88 -6.48 1.63
CA MET A 546 -3.40 -7.82 1.35
C MET A 546 -4.24 -8.37 2.50
N LEU A 547 -3.77 -8.22 3.74
CA LEU A 547 -4.46 -8.72 4.93
C LEU A 547 -5.83 -8.07 5.10
N TYR A 548 -5.89 -6.74 5.07
CA TYR A 548 -7.14 -6.02 5.26
C TYR A 548 -8.08 -6.13 4.04
N SER A 549 -7.55 -6.31 2.83
CA SER A 549 -8.36 -6.54 1.64
C SER A 549 -9.00 -7.93 1.60
N HIS A 550 -8.25 -8.98 1.97
CA HIS A 550 -8.69 -10.37 1.76
C HIS A 550 -9.36 -10.98 2.98
N GLU A 551 -8.88 -10.64 4.19
CA GLU A 551 -9.30 -11.34 5.40
C GLU A 551 -10.26 -10.51 6.26
N TYR A 552 -10.13 -9.17 6.23
CA TYR A 552 -10.98 -8.27 7.01
C TYR A 552 -11.98 -7.50 6.18
N TYR A 553 -11.79 -7.43 4.85
CA TYR A 553 -12.64 -6.69 3.90
C TYR A 553 -12.73 -5.19 4.21
N GLU A 554 -11.71 -4.65 4.89
CA GLU A 554 -11.56 -3.23 5.19
C GLU A 554 -10.86 -2.53 4.03
N TYR A 555 -11.56 -2.35 2.92
CA TYR A 555 -10.99 -1.97 1.63
C TYR A 555 -10.31 -0.60 1.63
N GLU A 556 -10.88 0.40 2.32
CA GLU A 556 -10.27 1.73 2.42
C GLU A 556 -8.96 1.70 3.24
N LEU A 557 -8.95 0.94 4.34
CA LEU A 557 -7.73 0.72 5.11
C LEU A 557 -6.68 -0.04 4.29
N ALA A 558 -7.09 -1.09 3.58
CA ALA A 558 -6.22 -1.83 2.68
C ALA A 558 -5.64 -0.92 1.59
N LEU A 559 -6.46 -0.03 1.00
CA LEU A 559 -6.03 0.93 -0.01
C LEU A 559 -4.98 1.89 0.55
N SER A 560 -5.15 2.36 1.79
CA SER A 560 -4.18 3.25 2.42
C SER A 560 -2.79 2.60 2.58
N TYR A 561 -2.74 1.31 2.90
CA TYR A 561 -1.49 0.55 2.98
C TYR A 561 -0.88 0.33 1.59
N PHE A 562 -1.66 -0.04 0.58
CA PHE A 562 -1.15 -0.16 -0.79
C PHE A 562 -0.64 1.18 -1.32
N ASP A 563 -1.38 2.28 -1.13
CA ASP A 563 -0.95 3.62 -1.53
C ASP A 563 0.40 3.98 -0.89
N LYS A 564 0.56 3.69 0.41
CA LYS A 564 1.84 3.90 1.10
C LYS A 564 2.95 3.02 0.54
N ALA A 565 2.67 1.75 0.21
CA ALA A 565 3.64 0.86 -0.40
C ALA A 565 4.16 1.39 -1.76
N PHE A 566 3.25 1.83 -2.64
CA PHE A 566 3.62 2.39 -3.95
C PHE A 566 4.26 3.78 -3.87
N GLU A 567 3.95 4.58 -2.83
CA GLU A 567 4.69 5.81 -2.53
C GLU A 567 6.16 5.51 -2.15
N LEU A 568 6.37 4.45 -1.36
CA LEU A 568 7.69 4.05 -0.87
C LEU A 568 8.55 3.38 -1.94
N ASP A 569 7.93 2.55 -2.77
CA ASP A 569 8.60 1.87 -3.89
C ASP A 569 7.71 1.85 -5.14
N PRO A 570 7.88 2.83 -6.04
CA PRO A 570 7.12 2.88 -7.29
C PRO A 570 7.39 1.70 -8.24
N TYR A 571 8.48 0.96 -8.06
CA TYR A 571 8.81 -0.20 -8.90
C TYR A 571 8.03 -1.46 -8.55
N LEU A 572 7.20 -1.45 -7.50
CA LEU A 572 6.30 -2.55 -7.14
C LEU A 572 5.17 -2.79 -8.15
N VAL A 573 5.07 -1.99 -9.20
CA VAL A 573 4.04 -2.10 -10.26
C VAL A 573 4.11 -3.39 -11.08
N TYR A 574 5.02 -4.31 -10.75
CA TYR A 574 5.15 -5.56 -11.47
C TYR A 574 4.36 -6.71 -10.86
N GLY A 575 3.79 -7.53 -11.73
CA GLY A 575 3.26 -8.85 -11.39
C GLY A 575 2.03 -8.84 -10.48
N SER A 576 2.03 -9.76 -9.51
CA SER A 576 0.86 -10.03 -8.67
C SER A 576 0.50 -8.89 -7.72
N ILE A 577 1.46 -8.09 -7.29
CA ILE A 577 1.21 -6.97 -6.35
C ILE A 577 0.39 -5.88 -7.03
N ASN A 578 0.76 -5.51 -8.27
CA ASN A 578 -0.03 -4.56 -9.04
C ASN A 578 -1.43 -5.09 -9.35
N PHE A 579 -1.57 -6.39 -9.57
CA PHE A 579 -2.86 -7.02 -9.77
C PHE A 579 -3.74 -6.90 -8.51
N GLU A 580 -3.20 -7.17 -7.33
CA GLU A 580 -3.92 -7.03 -6.05
C GLU A 580 -4.37 -5.57 -5.80
N TYR A 581 -3.45 -4.63 -5.97
CA TYR A 581 -3.75 -3.20 -5.85
C TYR A 581 -4.83 -2.73 -6.83
N THR A 582 -4.66 -3.06 -8.13
CA THR A 582 -5.61 -2.64 -9.15
C THR A 582 -6.96 -3.34 -9.03
N SER A 583 -6.98 -4.59 -8.56
CA SER A 583 -8.22 -5.30 -8.22
C SER A 583 -8.97 -4.62 -7.09
N LEU A 584 -8.25 -4.16 -6.06
CA LEU A 584 -8.85 -3.36 -4.98
C LEU A 584 -9.38 -2.02 -5.49
N LEU A 585 -8.61 -1.30 -6.33
CA LEU A 585 -9.07 -0.06 -6.96
C LEU A 585 -10.32 -0.27 -7.81
N GLN A 586 -10.42 -1.40 -8.53
CA GLN A 586 -11.61 -1.75 -9.31
C GLN A 586 -12.81 -2.04 -8.40
N LYS A 587 -12.62 -2.76 -7.29
CA LYS A 587 -13.66 -2.98 -6.27
C LYS A 587 -14.21 -1.66 -5.71
N LEU A 588 -13.32 -0.67 -5.52
CA LEU A 588 -13.67 0.67 -5.05
C LEU A 588 -14.10 1.62 -6.18
N TYR A 589 -14.27 1.10 -7.39
CA TYR A 589 -14.65 1.85 -8.61
C TYR A 589 -13.68 2.99 -8.98
N HIS A 590 -12.41 2.89 -8.56
CA HIS A 590 -11.33 3.82 -8.91
C HIS A 590 -10.67 3.42 -10.24
N TRP A 591 -11.46 3.28 -11.29
CA TRP A 591 -11.02 2.76 -12.60
C TRP A 591 -9.84 3.51 -13.20
N ASP A 592 -9.85 4.85 -13.12
CA ASP A 592 -8.78 5.67 -13.69
C ASP A 592 -7.45 5.51 -12.96
N ARG A 593 -7.49 5.30 -11.65
CA ARG A 593 -6.28 4.98 -10.87
C ARG A 593 -5.73 3.61 -11.24
N ALA A 594 -6.60 2.62 -11.42
CA ALA A 594 -6.21 1.28 -11.86
C ALA A 594 -5.61 1.34 -13.28
N GLU A 595 -6.22 2.09 -14.22
CA GLU A 595 -5.69 2.27 -15.58
C GLU A 595 -4.32 2.96 -15.57
N LYS A 596 -4.12 3.99 -14.74
CA LYS A 596 -2.82 4.65 -14.58
C LYS A 596 -1.75 3.68 -14.07
N SER A 597 -2.06 2.87 -13.08
CA SER A 597 -1.12 1.88 -12.54
C SER A 597 -0.73 0.84 -13.61
N TRP A 598 -1.69 0.32 -14.38
CA TRP A 598 -1.41 -0.61 -15.47
C TRP A 598 -0.59 0.02 -16.61
N ASN A 599 -0.90 1.28 -16.97
CA ASN A 599 -0.14 1.99 -18.00
C ASN A 599 1.31 2.24 -17.56
N TYR A 600 1.54 2.57 -16.30
CA TYR A 600 2.89 2.73 -15.76
C TYR A 600 3.65 1.39 -15.79
N ALA A 601 3.03 0.29 -15.33
CA ALA A 601 3.62 -1.05 -15.44
C ALA A 601 3.98 -1.42 -16.89
N TYR A 602 3.09 -1.11 -17.83
CA TYR A 602 3.30 -1.36 -19.26
C TYR A 602 4.43 -0.49 -19.86
N GLN A 603 4.55 0.77 -19.47
CA GLN A 603 5.65 1.64 -19.91
C GLN A 603 7.00 1.14 -19.40
N THR A 604 7.04 0.54 -18.22
CA THR A 604 8.26 0.02 -17.61
C THR A 604 8.68 -1.32 -18.25
N ASP A 605 7.73 -2.24 -18.51
CA ASP A 605 7.97 -3.46 -19.29
C ASP A 605 6.72 -3.84 -20.11
N SER A 606 6.78 -3.48 -21.38
CA SER A 606 5.69 -3.72 -22.35
C SER A 606 5.55 -5.19 -22.76
N THR A 607 6.46 -6.06 -22.34
CA THR A 607 6.46 -7.48 -22.68
C THR A 607 6.06 -8.39 -21.53
N HIS A 608 6.02 -7.87 -20.30
CA HIS A 608 5.76 -8.66 -19.09
C HIS A 608 4.37 -9.32 -19.12
N PHE A 609 4.33 -10.65 -18.96
CA PHE A 609 3.09 -11.44 -19.05
C PHE A 609 1.99 -10.94 -18.11
N GLY A 610 2.31 -10.81 -16.81
CA GLY A 610 1.33 -10.37 -15.80
C GLY A 610 0.78 -8.96 -16.06
N THR A 611 1.60 -8.07 -16.62
CA THR A 611 1.15 -6.72 -17.00
C THR A 611 0.20 -6.77 -18.20
N LEU A 612 0.56 -7.51 -19.26
CA LEU A 612 -0.30 -7.67 -20.45
C LEU A 612 -1.62 -8.36 -20.10
N TRP A 613 -1.57 -9.39 -19.27
CA TRP A 613 -2.75 -10.10 -18.79
C TRP A 613 -3.66 -9.18 -17.96
N GLY A 614 -3.08 -8.49 -16.98
CA GLY A 614 -3.83 -7.65 -16.07
C GLY A 614 -4.47 -6.42 -16.74
N ILE A 615 -3.76 -5.77 -17.67
CA ILE A 615 -4.32 -4.63 -18.41
C ILE A 615 -5.42 -5.09 -19.39
N THR A 616 -5.29 -6.29 -19.97
CA THR A 616 -6.36 -6.89 -20.78
C THR A 616 -7.60 -7.12 -19.92
N TYR A 617 -7.43 -7.77 -18.76
CA TYR A 617 -8.51 -8.02 -17.82
C TYR A 617 -9.19 -6.72 -17.33
N HIS A 618 -8.39 -5.69 -17.05
CA HIS A 618 -8.92 -4.36 -16.67
C HIS A 618 -9.86 -3.78 -17.75
N TYR A 619 -9.46 -3.83 -19.01
CA TYR A 619 -10.28 -3.29 -20.10
C TYR A 619 -11.50 -4.16 -20.41
N ILE A 620 -11.43 -5.48 -20.20
CA ILE A 620 -12.62 -6.36 -20.27
C ILE A 620 -13.65 -5.93 -19.23
N ASN A 621 -13.24 -5.73 -17.97
CA ASN A 621 -14.15 -5.32 -16.88
C ASN A 621 -14.80 -3.97 -17.13
N ARG A 622 -14.12 -3.06 -17.85
CA ARG A 622 -14.66 -1.76 -18.28
C ARG A 622 -15.47 -1.83 -19.59
N SER A 623 -15.62 -3.02 -20.19
CA SER A 623 -16.25 -3.18 -21.51
C SER A 623 -15.56 -2.37 -22.63
N MET A 624 -14.25 -2.15 -22.52
CA MET A 624 -13.44 -1.42 -23.52
C MET A 624 -12.72 -2.43 -24.43
N PHE A 625 -13.49 -3.17 -25.22
CA PHE A 625 -13.01 -4.35 -25.94
C PHE A 625 -11.95 -4.06 -27.01
N ASP A 626 -11.99 -2.92 -27.69
CA ASP A 626 -10.93 -2.50 -28.62
C ASP A 626 -9.56 -2.46 -27.93
N LYS A 627 -9.50 -1.87 -26.73
CA LYS A 627 -8.27 -1.83 -25.93
C LYS A 627 -7.90 -3.22 -25.41
N ALA A 628 -8.87 -3.98 -24.92
CA ALA A 628 -8.64 -5.35 -24.47
C ALA A 628 -8.05 -6.21 -25.59
N ASN A 629 -8.63 -6.16 -26.79
CA ASN A 629 -8.14 -6.87 -27.98
C ASN A 629 -6.73 -6.44 -28.40
N HIS A 630 -6.42 -5.14 -28.27
CA HIS A 630 -5.07 -4.64 -28.54
C HIS A 630 -4.00 -5.32 -27.65
N TYR A 631 -4.26 -5.40 -26.33
CA TYR A 631 -3.33 -6.02 -25.39
C TYR A 631 -3.35 -7.55 -25.48
N MET A 632 -4.50 -8.16 -25.79
CA MET A 632 -4.60 -9.59 -26.06
C MET A 632 -3.74 -10.02 -27.25
N LYS A 633 -3.74 -9.25 -28.35
CA LYS A 633 -2.88 -9.50 -29.49
C LYS A 633 -1.40 -9.43 -29.11
N LYS A 634 -0.99 -8.49 -28.26
CA LYS A 634 0.37 -8.43 -27.73
C LYS A 634 0.70 -9.61 -26.84
N LEU A 635 -0.24 -10.06 -26.01
CA LEU A 635 -0.08 -11.22 -25.16
C LEU A 635 0.22 -12.47 -26.02
N TYR A 636 -0.56 -12.73 -27.06
CA TYR A 636 -0.29 -13.84 -28.01
C TYR A 636 0.99 -13.66 -28.83
N LEU A 637 1.38 -12.43 -29.15
CA LEU A 637 2.62 -12.16 -29.87
C LEU A 637 3.86 -12.55 -29.05
N HIS A 638 3.87 -12.19 -27.78
CA HIS A 638 5.01 -12.48 -26.90
C HIS A 638 4.98 -13.90 -26.32
N TYR A 639 3.78 -14.46 -26.14
CA TYR A 639 3.56 -15.76 -25.49
C TYR A 639 2.65 -16.67 -26.32
N PRO A 640 3.05 -17.05 -27.54
CA PRO A 640 2.19 -17.80 -28.46
C PRO A 640 1.81 -19.19 -27.92
N ASN A 641 2.61 -19.77 -27.05
CA ASN A 641 2.38 -21.07 -26.41
C ASN A 641 1.99 -20.96 -24.92
N GLY A 642 1.74 -19.74 -24.44
CA GLY A 642 1.57 -19.46 -23.02
C GLY A 642 2.87 -19.59 -22.23
N ILE A 643 2.75 -19.51 -20.88
CA ILE A 643 3.82 -19.78 -19.93
C ILE A 643 3.28 -20.79 -18.92
N ASP A 644 3.92 -21.94 -18.76
CA ASP A 644 3.66 -22.94 -17.70
C ASP A 644 2.18 -23.18 -17.38
N GLY A 645 1.37 -23.56 -18.39
CA GLY A 645 -0.08 -23.78 -18.21
C GLY A 645 -0.92 -22.49 -18.23
N LYS A 646 -0.33 -21.32 -18.44
CA LYS A 646 -1.05 -20.04 -18.55
C LYS A 646 -1.75 -19.84 -19.92
N MET A 647 -1.68 -20.80 -20.80
CA MET A 647 -2.45 -20.77 -22.04
C MET A 647 -3.96 -20.83 -21.76
N SER A 648 -4.36 -21.57 -20.72
CA SER A 648 -5.76 -21.60 -20.26
C SER A 648 -6.22 -20.21 -19.77
N ASP A 649 -5.37 -19.48 -19.04
CA ASP A 649 -5.69 -18.12 -18.60
C ASP A 649 -5.87 -17.16 -19.79
N MET A 650 -5.03 -17.26 -20.82
CA MET A 650 -5.15 -16.47 -22.05
C MET A 650 -6.42 -16.82 -22.84
N ARG A 651 -6.75 -18.11 -22.93
CA ARG A 651 -7.96 -18.58 -23.61
C ARG A 651 -9.22 -18.12 -22.87
N ALA A 652 -9.22 -18.13 -21.53
CA ALA A 652 -10.32 -17.62 -20.73
C ALA A 652 -10.54 -16.13 -20.97
N LEU A 653 -9.50 -15.28 -20.94
CA LEU A 653 -9.63 -13.86 -21.27
C LEU A 653 -10.19 -13.65 -22.69
N ASN A 654 -9.71 -14.41 -23.67
CA ASN A 654 -10.17 -14.30 -25.03
C ASN A 654 -11.63 -14.76 -25.20
N SER A 655 -12.05 -15.81 -24.47
CA SER A 655 -13.45 -16.24 -24.45
C SER A 655 -14.38 -15.16 -23.92
N TRP A 656 -13.97 -14.41 -22.91
CA TRP A 656 -14.76 -13.29 -22.35
C TRP A 656 -14.92 -12.13 -23.34
N ILE A 657 -13.90 -11.83 -24.14
CA ILE A 657 -14.01 -10.83 -25.21
C ILE A 657 -15.00 -11.31 -26.27
N ILE A 658 -14.88 -12.57 -26.72
CA ILE A 658 -15.71 -13.13 -27.79
C ILE A 658 -17.17 -13.23 -27.37
N ILE A 659 -17.46 -13.71 -26.15
CA ILE A 659 -18.85 -13.85 -25.67
C ILE A 659 -19.54 -12.49 -25.49
N THR A 660 -18.78 -11.44 -25.17
CA THR A 660 -19.34 -10.12 -24.85
C THR A 660 -19.35 -9.13 -26.02
N GLU A 661 -18.40 -9.25 -26.96
CA GLU A 661 -18.24 -8.35 -28.10
C GLU A 661 -18.74 -8.97 -29.41
N GLU A 662 -18.28 -10.22 -29.69
CA GLU A 662 -18.57 -10.89 -30.96
C GLU A 662 -19.86 -11.71 -30.93
N GLU A 663 -20.37 -12.05 -29.73
CA GLU A 663 -21.50 -12.97 -29.50
C GLU A 663 -21.34 -14.31 -30.22
N ASP A 664 -20.09 -14.73 -30.50
CA ASP A 664 -19.78 -15.99 -31.14
C ASP A 664 -19.70 -17.12 -30.11
N TYR A 665 -20.85 -17.67 -29.78
CA TYR A 665 -21.02 -18.69 -28.77
C TYR A 665 -20.31 -20.02 -29.11
N GLU A 666 -20.21 -20.42 -30.38
CA GLU A 666 -19.52 -21.66 -30.81
C GLU A 666 -18.01 -21.53 -30.62
N LYS A 667 -17.43 -20.42 -31.06
CA LYS A 667 -16.02 -20.13 -30.86
C LYS A 667 -15.67 -20.03 -29.35
N THR A 668 -16.56 -19.43 -28.55
CA THR A 668 -16.39 -19.38 -27.10
C THR A 668 -16.42 -20.79 -26.50
N ILE A 669 -17.37 -21.65 -26.86
CA ILE A 669 -17.44 -23.05 -26.40
C ILE A 669 -16.15 -23.82 -26.76
N ASP A 670 -15.61 -23.66 -27.96
CA ASP A 670 -14.35 -24.28 -28.36
C ASP A 670 -13.17 -23.84 -27.46
N LEU A 671 -13.08 -22.55 -27.17
CA LEU A 671 -12.04 -22.02 -26.28
C LEU A 671 -12.20 -22.52 -24.83
N LEU A 672 -13.43 -22.50 -24.32
CA LEU A 672 -13.68 -22.98 -22.96
C LEU A 672 -13.46 -24.48 -22.82
N SER A 673 -13.75 -25.28 -23.87
CA SER A 673 -13.42 -26.71 -23.90
C SER A 673 -11.91 -26.92 -23.77
N LYS A 674 -11.10 -26.17 -24.49
CA LYS A 674 -9.63 -26.20 -24.35
C LYS A 674 -9.12 -25.78 -23.00
N VAL A 675 -9.80 -24.82 -22.35
CA VAL A 675 -9.51 -24.41 -20.96
C VAL A 675 -9.76 -25.58 -20.02
N MET A 676 -10.89 -26.27 -20.16
CA MET A 676 -11.26 -27.39 -19.29
C MET A 676 -10.43 -28.65 -19.56
N ASP A 677 -9.96 -28.89 -20.81
CA ASP A 677 -9.02 -29.95 -21.10
C ASP A 677 -7.68 -29.76 -20.35
N GLU A 678 -7.23 -28.51 -20.19
CA GLU A 678 -6.00 -28.18 -19.45
C GLU A 678 -6.22 -28.11 -17.94
N ASN A 679 -7.39 -27.66 -17.49
CA ASN A 679 -7.74 -27.52 -16.07
C ASN A 679 -9.22 -27.89 -15.82
N PRO A 680 -9.54 -29.20 -15.71
CA PRO A 680 -10.92 -29.69 -15.59
C PRO A 680 -11.69 -29.14 -14.39
N CYS A 681 -11.00 -28.63 -13.41
CA CYS A 681 -11.61 -28.09 -12.20
C CYS A 681 -11.81 -26.58 -12.20
N TRP A 682 -11.72 -25.90 -13.36
CA TRP A 682 -11.93 -24.45 -13.42
C TRP A 682 -13.40 -24.07 -13.44
N TYR A 683 -14.05 -24.10 -12.27
CA TYR A 683 -15.48 -23.91 -12.09
C TYR A 683 -16.03 -22.54 -12.57
N GLN A 684 -15.21 -21.48 -12.65
CA GLN A 684 -15.64 -20.14 -13.04
C GLN A 684 -16.15 -20.11 -14.50
N VAL A 685 -15.66 -20.97 -15.38
CA VAL A 685 -16.09 -21.01 -16.78
C VAL A 685 -17.32 -21.88 -17.03
N LEU A 686 -17.82 -22.62 -16.03
CA LEU A 686 -18.98 -23.53 -16.21
C LEU A 686 -20.25 -22.76 -16.56
N ILE A 687 -20.46 -21.59 -15.96
CA ILE A 687 -21.64 -20.76 -16.19
C ILE A 687 -21.58 -20.14 -17.58
N ASP A 688 -20.42 -19.61 -18.00
CA ASP A 688 -20.25 -19.01 -19.32
C ASP A 688 -20.47 -20.04 -20.43
N ALA A 689 -19.95 -21.25 -20.24
CA ALA A 689 -20.23 -22.37 -21.15
C ALA A 689 -21.74 -22.69 -21.21
N ALA A 690 -22.42 -22.75 -20.07
CA ALA A 690 -23.84 -23.01 -20.02
C ALA A 690 -24.67 -21.91 -20.76
N ILE A 691 -24.27 -20.64 -20.59
CA ILE A 691 -24.89 -19.51 -21.30
C ILE A 691 -24.67 -19.66 -22.82
N CYS A 692 -23.47 -19.99 -23.27
CA CYS A 692 -23.16 -20.21 -24.67
C CYS A 692 -23.97 -21.37 -25.27
N PHE A 693 -24.05 -22.51 -24.59
CA PHE A 693 -24.86 -23.64 -25.02
C PHE A 693 -26.37 -23.30 -25.08
N LYS A 694 -26.85 -22.48 -24.13
CA LYS A 694 -28.24 -22.00 -24.14
C LYS A 694 -28.50 -21.05 -25.30
N LYS A 695 -27.66 -20.06 -25.53
CA LYS A 695 -27.78 -19.06 -26.60
C LYS A 695 -27.65 -19.72 -28.00
N SER A 696 -26.83 -20.75 -28.17
CA SER A 696 -26.70 -21.54 -29.41
C SER A 696 -27.73 -22.66 -29.54
N ASN A 697 -28.70 -22.76 -28.63
CA ASN A 697 -29.76 -23.78 -28.61
C ASN A 697 -29.26 -25.23 -28.59
N GLN A 698 -28.17 -25.51 -27.90
CA GLN A 698 -27.48 -26.80 -27.78
C GLN A 698 -27.54 -27.41 -26.39
N LYS A 699 -28.71 -27.37 -25.76
CA LYS A 699 -28.93 -27.77 -24.37
C LYS A 699 -28.39 -29.17 -24.04
N ASP A 700 -28.73 -30.19 -24.87
CA ASP A 700 -28.33 -31.57 -24.60
C ASP A 700 -26.82 -31.78 -24.73
N ARG A 701 -26.19 -31.12 -25.70
CA ARG A 701 -24.74 -31.10 -25.85
C ARG A 701 -24.09 -30.45 -24.63
N GLY A 702 -24.66 -29.32 -24.16
CA GLY A 702 -24.16 -28.62 -22.97
C GLY A 702 -24.22 -29.49 -21.71
N LEU A 703 -25.32 -30.20 -21.47
CA LEU A 703 -25.42 -31.11 -20.34
C LEU A 703 -24.40 -32.24 -20.38
N THR A 704 -24.15 -32.80 -21.58
CA THR A 704 -23.14 -33.85 -21.78
C THR A 704 -21.74 -33.32 -21.49
N VAL A 705 -21.39 -32.16 -22.04
CA VAL A 705 -20.06 -31.53 -21.84
C VAL A 705 -19.82 -31.18 -20.38
N LEU A 706 -20.78 -30.52 -19.72
CA LEU A 706 -20.65 -30.22 -18.28
C LEU A 706 -20.55 -31.48 -17.42
N GLY A 707 -21.22 -32.55 -17.81
CA GLY A 707 -21.10 -33.86 -17.15
C GLY A 707 -19.70 -34.48 -17.28
N ASN A 708 -19.11 -34.43 -18.48
CA ASN A 708 -17.76 -34.91 -18.73
C ASN A 708 -16.72 -34.12 -17.94
N TRP A 709 -16.79 -32.77 -18.00
CA TRP A 709 -15.86 -31.94 -17.23
C TRP A 709 -15.96 -32.21 -15.72
N ALA A 710 -17.17 -32.48 -15.21
CA ALA A 710 -17.34 -32.85 -13.80
C ALA A 710 -16.64 -34.18 -13.51
N THR A 711 -16.81 -35.18 -14.37
CA THR A 711 -16.13 -36.49 -14.20
C THR A 711 -14.61 -36.31 -14.20
N ASP A 712 -14.08 -35.56 -15.18
CA ASP A 712 -12.64 -35.30 -15.29
C ASP A 712 -12.09 -34.55 -14.05
N CYS A 713 -12.85 -33.60 -13.50
CA CYS A 713 -12.45 -32.93 -12.25
C CYS A 713 -12.45 -33.86 -11.05
N TYR A 714 -13.45 -34.74 -10.92
CA TYR A 714 -13.53 -35.73 -9.83
C TYR A 714 -12.40 -36.77 -9.89
N GLU A 715 -12.07 -37.25 -11.11
CA GLU A 715 -11.04 -38.27 -11.30
C GLU A 715 -9.63 -37.72 -11.10
N ASN A 716 -9.37 -36.49 -11.54
CA ASN A 716 -8.04 -35.88 -11.56
C ASN A 716 -7.77 -34.90 -10.39
N GLY A 717 -8.77 -34.67 -9.54
CA GLY A 717 -8.71 -33.63 -8.51
C GLY A 717 -8.51 -34.14 -7.10
N ASN A 718 -7.29 -34.13 -6.57
CA ASN A 718 -7.08 -34.19 -5.13
C ASN A 718 -7.36 -32.79 -4.51
N LYS A 719 -8.66 -32.46 -4.33
CA LYS A 719 -9.10 -31.13 -3.90
C LYS A 719 -9.74 -31.19 -2.52
N SER A 720 -9.64 -30.08 -1.76
CA SER A 720 -10.30 -29.97 -0.46
C SER A 720 -11.84 -30.09 -0.59
N GLU A 721 -12.52 -30.58 0.44
CA GLU A 721 -13.97 -30.66 0.49
C GLU A 721 -14.65 -29.32 0.18
N ARG A 722 -14.12 -28.22 0.73
CA ARG A 722 -14.59 -26.85 0.48
C ARG A 722 -14.52 -26.48 -1.01
N PHE A 723 -13.41 -26.83 -1.68
CA PHE A 723 -13.27 -26.60 -3.11
C PHE A 723 -14.29 -27.40 -3.91
N MET A 724 -14.48 -28.67 -3.62
CA MET A 724 -15.43 -29.54 -4.33
C MET A 724 -16.88 -29.09 -4.10
N ASN A 725 -17.22 -28.63 -2.90
CA ASN A 725 -18.54 -28.07 -2.62
C ASN A 725 -18.80 -26.83 -3.50
N ARG A 726 -17.80 -25.96 -3.65
CA ARG A 726 -17.89 -24.79 -4.53
C ARG A 726 -18.04 -25.19 -5.99
N TYR A 727 -17.21 -26.11 -6.48
CA TYR A 727 -17.32 -26.65 -7.85
C TYR A 727 -18.72 -27.20 -8.11
N ASN A 728 -19.25 -28.02 -7.21
CA ASN A 728 -20.59 -28.63 -7.35
C ASN A 728 -21.72 -27.61 -7.39
N ASN A 729 -21.61 -26.55 -6.61
CA ASN A 729 -22.55 -25.46 -6.61
C ASN A 729 -22.57 -24.70 -7.95
N TYR A 730 -21.37 -24.41 -8.53
CA TYR A 730 -21.28 -23.80 -9.85
C TYR A 730 -21.80 -24.73 -10.95
N LEU A 731 -21.51 -26.03 -10.87
CA LEU A 731 -22.02 -27.02 -11.80
C LEU A 731 -23.56 -27.13 -11.74
N SER A 732 -24.16 -27.11 -10.55
CA SER A 732 -25.61 -27.12 -10.38
C SER A 732 -26.24 -25.87 -10.98
N THR A 733 -25.69 -24.70 -10.72
CA THR A 733 -26.15 -23.42 -11.33
C THR A 733 -26.01 -23.45 -12.84
N ALA A 734 -24.90 -23.97 -13.39
CA ALA A 734 -24.70 -24.13 -14.84
C ALA A 734 -25.76 -25.07 -15.47
N LYS A 735 -26.06 -26.21 -14.83
CA LYS A 735 -27.13 -27.12 -15.25
C LYS A 735 -28.50 -26.45 -15.17
N PHE A 736 -28.82 -25.72 -14.12
CA PHE A 736 -30.06 -24.96 -14.00
C PHE A 736 -30.19 -23.90 -15.10
N THR A 737 -29.08 -23.21 -15.44
CA THR A 737 -29.04 -22.22 -16.54
C THR A 737 -29.51 -22.84 -17.85
N LEU A 738 -29.12 -24.10 -18.13
CA LEU A 738 -29.51 -24.84 -19.33
C LEU A 738 -30.95 -25.38 -19.27
N THR A 739 -31.35 -25.92 -18.11
CA THR A 739 -32.55 -26.77 -18.01
C THR A 739 -33.78 -26.02 -17.48
N LYS A 740 -33.59 -24.99 -16.64
CA LYS A 740 -34.59 -24.39 -15.75
C LYS A 740 -35.30 -25.45 -14.88
N ASN A 741 -34.61 -26.56 -14.54
CA ASN A 741 -35.15 -27.61 -13.71
C ASN A 741 -34.84 -27.34 -12.26
N GLU A 742 -35.84 -27.20 -11.41
CA GLU A 742 -35.71 -26.90 -9.97
C GLU A 742 -34.82 -27.93 -9.22
N LYS A 743 -34.65 -29.15 -9.74
CA LYS A 743 -33.74 -30.14 -9.14
C LYS A 743 -32.25 -29.77 -9.31
N ASP A 744 -31.94 -28.92 -10.30
CA ASP A 744 -30.58 -28.45 -10.58
C ASP A 744 -30.30 -27.11 -9.87
N LYS A 745 -31.28 -26.51 -9.19
CA LYS A 745 -31.14 -25.28 -8.42
C LYS A 745 -30.22 -25.51 -7.23
N SER A 746 -29.29 -24.61 -7.01
CA SER A 746 -28.41 -24.72 -5.86
C SER A 746 -29.18 -24.46 -4.56
N SER A 747 -28.82 -25.11 -3.46
CA SER A 747 -29.50 -24.96 -2.15
C SER A 747 -29.10 -23.66 -1.43
N VAL A 748 -29.24 -22.50 -2.12
CA VAL A 748 -28.72 -21.21 -1.63
C VAL A 748 -29.72 -20.45 -0.76
N ASP A 749 -30.85 -21.04 -0.39
CA ASP A 749 -31.93 -20.34 0.33
C ASP A 749 -31.58 -19.86 1.75
N ASN A 750 -30.48 -20.33 2.33
CA ASN A 750 -30.01 -19.89 3.64
C ASN A 750 -28.63 -19.24 3.54
N ILE A 751 -28.62 -17.92 3.38
CA ILE A 751 -27.42 -17.13 3.65
C ILE A 751 -27.25 -17.13 5.18
N GLU A 752 -26.45 -18.05 5.68
CA GLU A 752 -26.10 -18.07 7.09
C GLU A 752 -25.26 -16.82 7.40
N LYS A 753 -25.65 -16.04 8.41
CA LYS A 753 -24.92 -14.88 8.91
C LYS A 753 -23.49 -15.21 9.38
N SER A 754 -23.13 -16.48 9.42
CA SER A 754 -21.82 -17.01 9.84
C SER A 754 -20.82 -17.19 8.70
N LEU A 755 -21.23 -17.08 7.41
CA LEU A 755 -20.31 -17.21 6.29
C LEU A 755 -19.46 -15.95 6.11
N SER A 756 -18.23 -16.13 5.66
CA SER A 756 -17.38 -14.99 5.28
C SER A 756 -18.05 -14.13 4.19
N LEU A 757 -17.72 -12.84 4.11
CA LEU A 757 -18.27 -11.94 3.08
C LEU A 757 -18.07 -12.52 1.67
N PHE A 758 -16.94 -13.19 1.43
CA PHE A 758 -16.62 -13.82 0.15
C PHE A 758 -17.55 -15.01 -0.18
N GLU A 759 -17.86 -15.88 0.80
CA GLU A 759 -18.80 -16.99 0.62
C GLU A 759 -20.22 -16.49 0.40
N ASN A 760 -20.60 -15.41 1.08
CA ASN A 760 -21.88 -14.73 0.87
C ASN A 760 -21.97 -14.15 -0.55
N THR A 761 -20.91 -13.51 -1.03
CA THR A 761 -20.82 -12.93 -2.37
C THR A 761 -21.02 -13.97 -3.47
N ASP A 762 -20.32 -15.12 -3.38
CA ASP A 762 -20.49 -16.23 -4.33
C ASP A 762 -21.92 -16.78 -4.32
N ASN A 763 -22.52 -16.91 -3.15
CA ASN A 763 -23.88 -17.37 -3.00
C ASN A 763 -24.88 -16.38 -3.60
N VAL A 764 -24.68 -15.07 -3.36
CA VAL A 764 -25.51 -14.01 -3.95
C VAL A 764 -25.38 -14.01 -5.48
N TYR A 765 -24.15 -14.14 -6.02
CA TYR A 765 -23.94 -14.18 -7.46
C TYR A 765 -24.66 -15.38 -8.13
N ARG A 766 -24.58 -16.57 -7.53
CA ARG A 766 -25.33 -17.75 -8.02
C ARG A 766 -26.85 -17.52 -7.94
N ARG A 767 -27.33 -16.95 -6.84
CA ARG A 767 -28.76 -16.60 -6.70
C ARG A 767 -29.21 -15.60 -7.77
N ILE A 768 -28.39 -14.60 -8.10
CA ILE A 768 -28.63 -13.66 -9.20
C ILE A 768 -28.85 -14.43 -10.51
N ILE A 769 -28.00 -15.39 -10.84
CA ILE A 769 -28.13 -16.20 -12.06
C ILE A 769 -29.45 -16.98 -12.06
N GLU A 770 -29.79 -17.64 -10.95
CA GLU A 770 -31.02 -18.41 -10.80
C GLU A 770 -32.27 -17.52 -10.91
N GLN A 771 -32.27 -16.33 -10.32
CA GLN A 771 -33.33 -15.34 -10.41
C GLN A 771 -33.51 -14.82 -11.85
N LEU A 772 -32.41 -14.49 -12.54
CA LEU A 772 -32.45 -14.10 -13.96
C LEU A 772 -33.04 -15.19 -14.81
N MET A 773 -32.65 -16.46 -14.61
CA MET A 773 -33.19 -17.60 -15.34
C MET A 773 -34.69 -17.83 -15.04
N SER A 774 -35.15 -17.45 -13.87
CA SER A 774 -36.56 -17.55 -13.44
C SER A 774 -37.40 -16.32 -13.77
N GLY A 775 -36.81 -15.24 -14.30
CA GLY A 775 -37.47 -13.98 -14.62
C GLY A 775 -37.75 -13.07 -13.43
N GLU A 776 -37.09 -13.29 -12.29
CA GLU A 776 -37.24 -12.54 -11.05
C GLU A 776 -36.39 -11.28 -11.01
N HIS A 777 -36.57 -10.40 -12.02
CA HIS A 777 -35.65 -9.26 -12.29
C HIS A 777 -35.53 -8.26 -11.14
N GLU A 778 -36.62 -7.98 -10.38
CA GLU A 778 -36.53 -7.02 -9.25
C GLU A 778 -35.69 -7.56 -8.11
N LYS A 779 -35.84 -8.85 -7.78
CA LYS A 779 -34.97 -9.50 -6.78
C LYS A 779 -33.51 -9.54 -7.23
N THR A 780 -33.29 -9.74 -8.54
CA THR A 780 -31.94 -9.66 -9.11
C THR A 780 -31.31 -8.28 -8.92
N LEU A 781 -32.08 -7.22 -9.13
CA LEU A 781 -31.60 -5.85 -8.92
C LEU A 781 -31.33 -5.57 -7.43
N ASP A 782 -32.14 -6.06 -6.51
CA ASP A 782 -31.87 -5.97 -5.07
C ASP A 782 -30.55 -6.63 -4.70
N ASP A 783 -30.28 -7.82 -5.24
CA ASP A 783 -29.04 -8.54 -5.01
C ASP A 783 -27.82 -7.88 -5.68
N LEU A 784 -27.98 -7.29 -6.86
CA LEU A 784 -26.91 -6.53 -7.52
C LEU A 784 -26.57 -5.24 -6.76
N GLU A 785 -27.56 -4.54 -6.24
CA GLU A 785 -27.35 -3.38 -5.37
C GLU A 785 -26.67 -3.78 -4.05
N PHE A 786 -27.06 -4.90 -3.45
CA PHE A 786 -26.38 -5.46 -2.29
C PHE A 786 -24.91 -5.76 -2.59
N LEU A 787 -24.59 -6.36 -3.76
CA LEU A 787 -23.19 -6.60 -4.16
C LEU A 787 -22.44 -5.29 -4.39
N TYR A 788 -23.08 -4.28 -4.96
CA TYR A 788 -22.49 -2.95 -5.12
C TYR A 788 -22.12 -2.33 -3.76
N GLU A 789 -23.04 -2.34 -2.81
CA GLU A 789 -22.82 -1.79 -1.47
C GLU A 789 -21.72 -2.53 -0.69
N ASN A 790 -21.46 -3.79 -1.05
CA ASN A 790 -20.41 -4.62 -0.45
C ASN A 790 -19.15 -4.77 -1.33
N TYR A 791 -18.97 -3.92 -2.35
CA TYR A 791 -17.80 -3.90 -3.25
C TYR A 791 -17.51 -5.25 -3.94
N ALA A 792 -18.55 -5.97 -4.29
CA ALA A 792 -18.47 -7.35 -4.77
C ALA A 792 -19.18 -7.60 -6.10
N THR A 793 -19.39 -6.57 -6.90
CA THR A 793 -20.15 -6.64 -8.16
C THR A 793 -19.51 -7.57 -9.18
N PRO A 794 -20.33 -8.28 -9.99
CA PRO A 794 -19.85 -9.17 -11.04
C PRO A 794 -19.01 -8.44 -12.08
N SER A 795 -17.98 -9.14 -12.57
CA SER A 795 -17.20 -8.68 -13.72
C SER A 795 -18.09 -8.58 -14.98
N MET A 796 -17.77 -7.65 -15.86
CA MET A 796 -18.44 -7.49 -17.17
C MET A 796 -19.95 -7.22 -17.08
N LEU A 797 -20.44 -6.68 -15.94
CA LEU A 797 -21.87 -6.49 -15.69
C LEU A 797 -22.58 -5.76 -16.85
N LYS A 798 -21.95 -4.76 -17.44
CA LYS A 798 -22.51 -3.95 -18.51
C LYS A 798 -22.85 -4.74 -19.78
N ASN A 799 -21.98 -5.63 -20.23
CA ASN A 799 -22.06 -6.23 -21.57
C ASN A 799 -22.20 -7.77 -21.58
N HIS A 800 -22.11 -8.45 -20.43
CA HIS A 800 -22.23 -9.90 -20.41
C HIS A 800 -23.66 -10.35 -20.77
N PRO A 801 -23.83 -11.36 -21.65
CA PRO A 801 -25.17 -11.84 -22.13
C PRO A 801 -26.09 -12.31 -21.01
N LEU A 802 -25.56 -12.60 -19.82
CA LEU A 802 -26.34 -12.96 -18.64
C LEU A 802 -27.31 -11.86 -18.24
N PHE A 803 -26.95 -10.57 -18.42
CA PHE A 803 -27.67 -9.40 -17.96
C PHE A 803 -28.49 -8.73 -19.06
N ASP A 804 -28.66 -9.33 -20.25
CA ASP A 804 -29.40 -8.76 -21.40
C ASP A 804 -30.80 -8.31 -21.00
N GLU A 805 -31.53 -9.11 -20.20
CA GLU A 805 -32.91 -8.83 -19.79
C GLU A 805 -33.04 -7.64 -18.79
N LEU A 806 -31.92 -7.13 -18.27
CA LEU A 806 -31.89 -5.98 -17.37
C LEU A 806 -31.50 -4.67 -18.04
N ARG A 807 -30.92 -4.69 -19.27
CA ARG A 807 -30.33 -3.51 -19.93
C ARG A 807 -31.29 -2.35 -20.15
N ASP A 808 -32.56 -2.64 -20.40
CA ASP A 808 -33.59 -1.62 -20.62
C ASP A 808 -34.22 -1.11 -19.31
N ARG A 809 -33.73 -1.55 -18.14
CA ARG A 809 -34.30 -1.17 -16.84
C ARG A 809 -33.59 0.05 -16.28
N PRO A 810 -34.30 1.14 -15.93
CA PRO A 810 -33.69 2.36 -15.38
C PRO A 810 -32.83 2.08 -14.14
N ARG A 811 -33.31 1.24 -13.21
CA ARG A 811 -32.63 0.89 -11.99
C ARG A 811 -31.28 0.20 -12.24
N PHE A 812 -31.17 -0.63 -13.29
CA PHE A 812 -29.93 -1.25 -13.70
C PHE A 812 -28.92 -0.22 -14.26
N ASN A 813 -29.43 0.71 -15.08
CA ASN A 813 -28.59 1.78 -15.63
C ASN A 813 -28.10 2.74 -14.54
N ASP A 814 -28.94 3.09 -13.57
CA ASP A 814 -28.53 3.87 -12.39
C ASP A 814 -27.43 3.16 -11.59
N LEU A 815 -27.47 1.82 -11.51
CA LEU A 815 -26.42 1.04 -10.86
C LEU A 815 -25.12 1.09 -11.66
N LEU A 816 -25.17 0.96 -12.99
CA LEU A 816 -23.99 1.10 -13.86
C LEU A 816 -23.35 2.49 -13.74
N ASP A 817 -24.17 3.55 -13.65
CA ASP A 817 -23.69 4.93 -13.42
C ASP A 817 -22.97 5.07 -12.08
N LYS A 818 -23.53 4.53 -11.00
CA LYS A 818 -22.89 4.51 -9.67
C LYS A 818 -21.55 3.81 -9.69
N MET A 819 -21.38 2.79 -10.54
CA MET A 819 -20.16 2.03 -10.71
C MET A 819 -19.15 2.66 -11.69
N ASN A 820 -19.47 3.81 -12.28
CA ASN A 820 -18.69 4.45 -13.36
C ASN A 820 -18.45 3.53 -14.56
N LEU A 821 -19.46 2.76 -14.98
CA LEU A 821 -19.41 1.83 -16.11
C LEU A 821 -20.13 2.32 -17.37
N ASN A 822 -20.92 3.40 -17.29
CA ASN A 822 -21.60 4.00 -18.44
C ASN A 822 -20.74 4.86 -19.34
#